data_d090c889107583088415427e52a8be23
#
_entry.id   d090c889107583088415427e52a8be23
#
_cell.length_a   1.000
_cell.length_b   1.000
_cell.length_c   1.000
_cell.angle_alpha   90.00
_cell.angle_beta   90.00
_cell.angle_gamma   90.00
#
_symmetry.space_group_name_H-M   'P 1'
#
loop_
_entity.id
_entity.type
_entity.pdbx_description
1 polymer ?
#
loop_
_entity_poly.entity_id
_entity_poly.type
_entity_poly.pdbx_seq_one_letter_code
_entity_poly.pdbx_strand_id
1 'polypeptide(L)'
;MNQKKLAILIGWILTGIIHSANAEEAIVELPPMDIIGQMTHASAQETVGSSTFLSEEELFESHVFTVNEALRKAPGVFVRDEEGFGIRPNIGMRGMNPFRSTKVSFLEDGLPLNFAPYGDNDIYYHPPVERYDGIDVIKGAEINQYGPQTIGGAINYHTPNVPREPAGFVSFTGGNRDYLNGHARYGGMVDKVGGLDSLGGTIDYIHKEGLGARDNTFAKLDDVNLKGVLEIDKRNALILRGDFYQEDSQSTFGLTEAEYKNFGRYYNPFKNDTFQTERWATSATHVHNFNDDVTLSTSFYWSQFSRDWWRQMNQQPTDTNCDNAGGVAGYREQRLSGQAIDVDSCNFTRGRLRNYETWGVSPTLHARHKLFGVQSELDAGFRAHFENQYRITTDGKSPMARTGVIGENNNRFADAYSGFIQNKFILGKWTVTPGVRVESVDYERVNNLNGKRGQSDIMEALPSFTMSYAPIKEATLFFGMHRGFSPPRVEDSIYNNGNSVEIEAEKSWNYEVGVRSKPLKGLKTDLTLFHNDFENLTVLGTVGGNDSPVAQGEALFQGIEFMNRFDSAELFNWSHNPYLQVAYTWIPTAEMISQFRCMPLSDGTMSASCPNGFVYGSKAGNHSPYAPEHLITATVGYSHPIGFDAHLETVFVAEQFGDFMNLESGADHPNGANSIEARSGQYGKIQDYAVVNFASTYEVYKNLDLFVSVKNIFDNQYVSDRVRGILPGSPRLAQAGFKYEF
;
A
#
# COMPACT_ATOMS: atom_id res chain seq x y z
N MET A 1 -0.68 12.32 27.35
CA MET A 1 0.34 13.35 27.80
C MET A 1 -0.38 14.67 27.97
N ASN A 2 -0.23 15.35 29.11
CA ASN A 2 -1.02 16.55 29.41
C ASN A 2 -0.73 17.67 28.38
N GLN A 3 -1.76 18.33 27.84
CA GLN A 3 -1.67 19.41 26.84
C GLN A 3 -0.63 20.50 27.18
N LYS A 4 -0.33 20.72 28.43
CA LYS A 4 0.72 21.65 28.90
C LYS A 4 2.16 21.18 28.60
N LYS A 5 2.43 19.89 28.45
CA LYS A 5 3.78 19.37 28.10
C LYS A 5 4.07 19.44 26.62
N LEU A 6 3.05 19.36 25.77
CA LEU A 6 3.20 19.50 24.31
C LEU A 6 3.51 20.96 23.92
N ALA A 7 2.85 21.93 24.58
CA ALA A 7 3.09 23.35 24.36
C ALA A 7 4.51 23.80 24.77
N ILE A 8 5.12 23.15 25.76
CA ILE A 8 6.49 23.45 26.23
C ILE A 8 7.52 22.89 25.23
N LEU A 9 7.28 21.73 24.63
CA LEU A 9 8.18 21.14 23.63
C LEU A 9 8.20 21.96 22.34
N ILE A 10 7.05 22.46 21.91
CA ILE A 10 6.94 23.36 20.73
C ILE A 10 7.62 24.72 21.00
N GLY A 11 7.53 25.24 22.22
CA GLY A 11 8.17 26.49 22.60
C GLY A 11 9.71 26.45 22.57
N TRP A 12 10.33 25.32 22.88
CA TRP A 12 11.79 25.15 22.88
C TRP A 12 12.38 24.97 21.48
N ILE A 13 11.62 24.39 20.55
CA ILE A 13 12.04 24.23 19.15
C ILE A 13 11.99 25.59 18.42
N LEU A 14 11.05 26.46 18.77
CA LEU A 14 10.89 27.78 18.15
C LEU A 14 11.88 28.85 18.67
N THR A 15 12.40 28.72 19.88
CA THR A 15 13.31 29.70 20.48
C THR A 15 14.79 29.52 20.11
N GLY A 16 15.17 28.40 19.51
CA GLY A 16 16.56 28.09 19.13
C GLY A 16 17.00 28.63 17.75
N ILE A 17 16.12 29.18 16.92
CA ILE A 17 16.40 29.49 15.50
C ILE A 17 16.42 31.01 15.20
N ILE A 18 16.23 31.89 16.17
CA ILE A 18 16.27 33.35 15.93
C ILE A 18 17.67 33.89 16.22
N HIS A 19 18.61 33.71 15.28
CA HIS A 19 19.75 34.62 15.12
C HIS A 19 19.77 35.08 13.66
N SER A 20 19.64 36.38 13.51
CA SER A 20 19.51 37.12 12.27
C SER A 20 20.65 36.87 11.28
N ALA A 21 20.33 36.42 10.10
CA ALA A 21 21.16 36.58 8.91
C ALA A 21 20.40 37.48 7.92
N ASN A 22 21.01 38.57 7.50
CA ASN A 22 20.56 39.37 6.37
C ASN A 22 20.61 38.51 5.12
N ALA A 23 19.46 38.16 4.57
CA ALA A 23 19.37 37.37 3.34
C ALA A 23 19.05 38.32 2.17
N GLU A 24 19.89 38.31 1.16
CA GLU A 24 19.54 38.72 -0.19
C GLU A 24 18.34 37.94 -0.66
N GLU A 25 17.38 38.59 -1.31
CA GLU A 25 16.22 37.94 -1.95
C GLU A 25 16.73 36.95 -2.99
N ALA A 26 16.69 35.65 -2.65
CA ALA A 26 16.94 34.59 -3.62
C ALA A 26 15.72 34.51 -4.51
N ILE A 27 15.80 35.01 -5.73
CA ILE A 27 14.87 34.70 -6.80
C ILE A 27 15.04 33.19 -7.09
N VAL A 28 14.06 32.37 -6.75
CA VAL A 28 14.03 30.97 -7.15
C VAL A 28 13.71 30.98 -8.64
N GLU A 29 14.71 30.89 -9.50
CA GLU A 29 14.53 30.53 -10.90
C GLU A 29 14.14 29.07 -10.93
N LEU A 30 12.88 28.79 -11.29
CA LEU A 30 12.41 27.43 -11.54
C LEU A 30 13.08 26.91 -12.83
N PRO A 31 13.56 25.66 -12.86
CA PRO A 31 14.16 25.09 -14.06
C PRO A 31 13.14 25.07 -15.22
N PRO A 32 13.60 25.14 -16.48
CA PRO A 32 12.71 25.00 -17.63
C PRO A 32 12.00 23.65 -17.56
N MET A 33 10.70 23.66 -17.93
CA MET A 33 9.87 22.45 -17.96
C MET A 33 10.42 21.44 -18.97
N ASP A 34 10.93 20.31 -18.53
CA ASP A 34 11.20 19.15 -19.38
C ASP A 34 9.90 18.35 -19.55
N ILE A 35 9.46 18.17 -20.81
CA ILE A 35 8.18 17.51 -21.12
C ILE A 35 8.10 16.10 -20.57
N ILE A 36 9.21 15.39 -20.49
CA ILE A 36 9.30 14.01 -19.99
C ILE A 36 9.63 13.96 -18.50
N GLY A 37 10.52 14.85 -18.03
CA GLY A 37 10.96 14.90 -16.63
C GLY A 37 9.87 15.27 -15.64
N GLN A 38 8.86 16.02 -16.04
CA GLN A 38 7.76 16.42 -15.14
C GLN A 38 6.76 15.30 -14.85
N MET A 39 6.65 14.31 -15.71
CA MET A 39 5.76 13.17 -15.45
C MET A 39 6.37 12.16 -14.48
N THR A 40 7.67 12.24 -14.25
CA THR A 40 8.41 11.21 -13.52
C THR A 40 8.89 11.62 -12.14
N HIS A 41 9.01 12.91 -11.83
CA HIS A 41 9.59 13.32 -10.54
C HIS A 41 9.11 14.71 -10.08
N ALA A 42 7.83 14.87 -9.75
CA ALA A 42 7.54 15.79 -8.66
C ALA A 42 8.07 15.09 -7.40
N SER A 43 9.35 15.24 -7.16
CA SER A 43 10.02 14.52 -6.09
C SER A 43 9.36 14.84 -4.76
N ALA A 44 9.21 13.85 -3.88
CA ALA A 44 8.80 14.04 -2.49
C ALA A 44 9.61 15.14 -1.78
N GLN A 45 10.76 15.57 -2.34
CA GLN A 45 11.58 16.68 -1.85
C GLN A 45 10.94 18.05 -2.07
N GLU A 46 10.05 18.20 -3.05
CA GLU A 46 9.35 19.46 -3.34
C GLU A 46 7.95 19.51 -2.74
N THR A 47 7.46 18.38 -2.23
CA THR A 47 6.15 18.21 -1.64
C THR A 47 6.04 18.96 -0.31
N VAL A 48 5.02 19.80 -0.16
CA VAL A 48 4.70 20.47 1.11
C VAL A 48 3.87 19.54 1.97
N GLY A 49 4.52 18.84 2.91
CA GLY A 49 3.83 17.87 3.77
C GLY A 49 4.69 16.63 4.02
N SER A 50 4.12 15.67 4.75
CA SER A 50 4.79 14.39 5.01
C SER A 50 4.78 13.51 3.77
N SER A 51 5.95 13.31 3.19
CA SER A 51 6.19 12.42 2.06
C SER A 51 7.55 11.77 2.16
N THR A 52 7.70 10.58 1.57
CA THR A 52 8.97 9.84 1.51
C THR A 52 9.13 9.33 0.09
N PHE A 53 10.29 9.57 -0.51
CA PHE A 53 10.67 8.99 -1.79
C PHE A 53 11.73 7.92 -1.56
N LEU A 54 11.48 6.72 -2.04
CA LEU A 54 12.42 5.60 -2.09
C LEU A 54 12.97 5.52 -3.51
N SER A 55 14.26 5.75 -3.67
CA SER A 55 14.90 5.77 -4.99
C SER A 55 15.24 4.38 -5.52
N GLU A 56 15.50 4.26 -6.83
CA GLU A 56 16.00 3.03 -7.46
C GLU A 56 17.26 2.52 -6.76
N GLU A 57 18.20 3.42 -6.43
CA GLU A 57 19.44 3.08 -5.72
C GLU A 57 19.14 2.45 -4.35
N GLU A 58 18.25 3.04 -3.54
CA GLU A 58 17.86 2.48 -2.23
C GLU A 58 17.16 1.13 -2.35
N LEU A 59 16.32 0.93 -3.39
CA LEU A 59 15.65 -0.34 -3.67
C LEU A 59 16.64 -1.42 -4.08
N PHE A 60 17.59 -1.09 -4.98
CA PHE A 60 18.61 -2.00 -5.47
C PHE A 60 19.62 -2.35 -4.37
N GLU A 61 20.24 -1.39 -3.69
CA GLU A 61 21.21 -1.64 -2.62
C GLU A 61 20.63 -2.52 -1.50
N SER A 62 19.36 -2.35 -1.18
CA SER A 62 18.68 -3.12 -0.14
C SER A 62 18.30 -4.52 -0.58
N HIS A 63 18.42 -4.85 -1.87
CA HIS A 63 17.96 -6.11 -2.45
C HIS A 63 16.58 -6.49 -1.90
N VAL A 64 15.65 -5.53 -1.99
CA VAL A 64 14.28 -5.74 -1.52
C VAL A 64 13.64 -6.89 -2.29
N PHE A 65 13.04 -7.80 -1.54
CA PHE A 65 12.38 -8.98 -2.10
C PHE A 65 10.90 -8.72 -2.38
N THR A 66 10.29 -7.86 -1.57
CA THR A 66 8.88 -7.51 -1.66
C THR A 66 8.71 -6.01 -1.51
N VAL A 67 7.58 -5.49 -2.00
CA VAL A 67 7.19 -4.09 -1.77
C VAL A 67 7.07 -3.77 -0.27
N ASN A 68 6.68 -4.74 0.55
CA ASN A 68 6.59 -4.58 2.00
C ASN A 68 7.94 -4.21 2.61
N GLU A 69 9.04 -4.82 2.14
CA GLU A 69 10.39 -4.49 2.62
C GLU A 69 10.79 -3.06 2.25
N ALA A 70 10.48 -2.63 1.02
CA ALA A 70 10.72 -1.25 0.60
C ALA A 70 9.97 -0.25 1.48
N LEU A 71 8.68 -0.47 1.68
CA LEU A 71 7.79 0.47 2.37
C LEU A 71 8.05 0.59 3.88
N ARG A 72 8.69 -0.40 4.52
CA ARG A 72 9.15 -0.29 5.93
C ARG A 72 10.16 0.82 6.16
N LYS A 73 10.83 1.30 5.09
CA LYS A 73 11.77 2.42 5.15
C LYS A 73 11.08 3.80 5.22
N ALA A 74 9.77 3.86 4.96
CA ALA A 74 8.99 5.08 5.06
C ALA A 74 8.35 5.21 6.45
N PRO A 75 8.64 6.25 7.25
CA PRO A 75 7.98 6.46 8.53
C PRO A 75 6.46 6.56 8.36
N GLY A 76 5.72 6.11 9.38
CA GLY A 76 4.26 6.09 9.36
C GLY A 76 3.64 4.92 8.61
N VAL A 77 4.42 4.09 7.93
CA VAL A 77 3.93 2.93 7.19
C VAL A 77 4.10 1.66 8.01
N PHE A 78 3.01 0.94 8.20
CA PHE A 78 3.00 -0.40 8.79
C PHE A 78 2.62 -1.43 7.75
N VAL A 79 3.46 -2.43 7.55
CA VAL A 79 3.26 -3.49 6.56
C VAL A 79 3.26 -4.85 7.23
N ARG A 80 2.45 -5.74 6.70
CA ARG A 80 2.28 -7.10 7.20
C ARG A 80 2.43 -8.10 6.07
N ASP A 81 3.34 -9.05 6.24
CA ASP A 81 3.54 -10.14 5.28
C ASP A 81 2.41 -11.18 5.39
N GLU A 82 2.02 -11.77 4.27
CA GLU A 82 0.99 -12.81 4.22
C GLU A 82 1.57 -14.12 3.65
N GLU A 83 1.82 -14.18 2.34
CA GLU A 83 2.26 -15.40 1.64
C GLU A 83 3.79 -15.53 1.55
N GLY A 84 4.52 -14.44 1.79
CA GLY A 84 5.98 -14.40 1.75
C GLY A 84 6.58 -14.03 0.38
N PHE A 85 5.77 -13.53 -0.57
CA PHE A 85 6.20 -12.98 -1.86
C PHE A 85 5.81 -11.52 -2.07
N GLY A 86 4.93 -10.95 -1.21
CA GLY A 86 4.47 -9.57 -1.27
C GLY A 86 3.51 -9.25 -2.42
N ILE A 87 2.94 -10.27 -3.05
CA ILE A 87 1.97 -10.14 -4.16
C ILE A 87 0.57 -9.76 -3.68
N ARG A 88 0.32 -9.89 -2.37
CA ARG A 88 -0.89 -9.43 -1.69
C ARG A 88 -0.51 -8.52 -0.52
N PRO A 89 -0.14 -7.27 -0.80
CA PRO A 89 0.34 -6.37 0.23
C PRO A 89 -0.75 -6.04 1.24
N ASN A 90 -0.35 -5.95 2.50
CA ASN A 90 -1.18 -5.46 3.58
C ASN A 90 -0.46 -4.26 4.18
N ILE A 91 -0.92 -3.06 3.81
CA ILE A 91 -0.26 -1.78 4.09
C ILE A 91 -1.25 -0.86 4.79
N GLY A 92 -0.89 -0.40 5.97
CA GLY A 92 -1.57 0.64 6.71
C GLY A 92 -0.65 1.84 6.94
N MET A 93 -1.23 3.01 7.16
CA MET A 93 -0.47 4.22 7.45
C MET A 93 -0.97 4.86 8.73
N ARG A 94 -0.06 5.42 9.55
CA ARG A 94 -0.38 6.19 10.77
C ARG A 94 -1.31 5.47 11.76
N GLY A 95 -1.08 4.15 11.96
CA GLY A 95 -1.84 3.32 12.90
C GLY A 95 -3.11 2.68 12.34
N MET A 96 -3.46 2.95 11.07
CA MET A 96 -4.59 2.28 10.45
C MET A 96 -4.29 0.81 10.14
N ASN A 97 -5.32 -0.01 10.28
CA ASN A 97 -5.24 -1.45 10.01
C ASN A 97 -4.74 -1.73 8.58
N PRO A 98 -3.67 -2.52 8.41
CA PRO A 98 -3.08 -2.79 7.10
C PRO A 98 -3.86 -3.81 6.25
N PHE A 99 -4.85 -4.50 6.80
CA PHE A 99 -5.51 -5.62 6.13
C PHE A 99 -6.04 -5.26 4.74
N ARG A 100 -5.53 -5.97 3.72
CA ARG A 100 -5.86 -5.77 2.30
C ARG A 100 -5.63 -4.34 1.79
N SER A 101 -4.83 -3.56 2.48
CA SER A 101 -4.47 -2.19 2.09
C SER A 101 -5.65 -1.26 1.75
N THR A 102 -6.83 -1.52 2.33
CA THR A 102 -8.10 -0.85 1.97
C THR A 102 -8.12 0.65 2.26
N LYS A 103 -7.10 1.17 2.95
CA LYS A 103 -6.99 2.57 3.39
C LYS A 103 -5.99 3.39 2.59
N VAL A 104 -5.35 2.79 1.59
CA VAL A 104 -4.25 3.40 0.83
C VAL A 104 -4.58 3.40 -0.65
N SER A 105 -4.37 4.54 -1.31
CA SER A 105 -4.45 4.66 -2.76
C SER A 105 -3.17 4.17 -3.41
N PHE A 106 -3.27 3.25 -4.38
CA PHE A 106 -2.13 2.78 -5.17
C PHE A 106 -2.20 3.36 -6.57
N LEU A 107 -1.10 3.96 -6.97
CA LEU A 107 -0.94 4.62 -8.27
C LEU A 107 0.32 4.10 -8.96
N GLU A 108 0.32 4.13 -10.28
CA GLU A 108 1.48 3.88 -11.12
C GLU A 108 1.59 5.01 -12.14
N ASP A 109 2.66 5.81 -12.06
CA ASP A 109 2.82 7.07 -12.81
C ASP A 109 1.59 8.00 -12.68
N GLY A 110 1.00 8.10 -11.47
CA GLY A 110 -0.17 8.93 -11.16
C GLY A 110 -1.53 8.35 -11.57
N LEU A 111 -1.58 7.20 -12.25
CA LEU A 111 -2.81 6.52 -12.65
C LEU A 111 -3.20 5.41 -11.67
N PRO A 112 -4.49 5.09 -11.49
CA PRO A 112 -4.92 4.02 -10.60
C PRO A 112 -4.31 2.66 -10.95
N LEU A 113 -3.58 2.06 -10.00
CA LEU A 113 -3.04 0.70 -10.11
C LEU A 113 -4.07 -0.35 -9.66
N ASN A 114 -4.94 0.01 -8.71
CA ASN A 114 -6.00 -0.86 -8.21
C ASN A 114 -6.97 -1.23 -9.32
N PHE A 115 -7.43 -2.49 -9.34
CA PHE A 115 -8.34 -3.00 -10.36
C PHE A 115 -9.79 -2.52 -10.20
N ALA A 116 -10.22 -2.06 -9.02
CA ALA A 116 -11.54 -1.47 -8.78
C ALA A 116 -11.51 -0.56 -7.54
N PRO A 117 -10.87 0.62 -7.61
CA PRO A 117 -10.62 1.46 -6.44
C PRO A 117 -11.89 2.05 -5.80
N TYR A 118 -13.00 2.13 -6.52
CA TYR A 118 -14.28 2.60 -5.98
C TYR A 118 -15.20 1.45 -5.53
N GLY A 119 -15.28 0.38 -6.30
CA GLY A 119 -16.28 -0.67 -6.09
C GLY A 119 -15.81 -1.87 -5.28
N ASP A 120 -14.50 -2.14 -5.23
CA ASP A 120 -13.88 -3.23 -4.45
C ASP A 120 -12.43 -2.86 -4.12
N ASN A 121 -12.23 -2.22 -2.98
CA ASN A 121 -10.94 -1.65 -2.58
C ASN A 121 -9.98 -2.66 -1.91
N ASP A 122 -10.33 -3.93 -1.83
CA ASP A 122 -9.43 -5.00 -1.36
C ASP A 122 -8.29 -5.24 -2.36
N ILE A 123 -7.03 -5.14 -1.94
CA ILE A 123 -5.89 -5.35 -2.81
C ILE A 123 -5.53 -6.83 -2.87
N TYR A 124 -5.67 -7.42 -4.07
CA TYR A 124 -5.28 -8.80 -4.40
C TYR A 124 -4.27 -8.89 -5.55
N TYR A 125 -3.75 -7.77 -5.98
CA TYR A 125 -2.74 -7.66 -7.03
C TYR A 125 -1.72 -6.61 -6.66
N HIS A 126 -0.46 -6.95 -6.82
CA HIS A 126 0.64 -6.00 -6.77
C HIS A 126 1.74 -6.48 -7.71
N PRO A 127 2.27 -5.61 -8.60
CA PRO A 127 3.40 -5.96 -9.45
C PRO A 127 4.65 -6.25 -8.61
N PRO A 128 5.63 -6.99 -9.14
CA PRO A 128 6.91 -7.16 -8.49
C PRO A 128 7.59 -5.80 -8.28
N VAL A 129 8.22 -5.60 -7.13
CA VAL A 129 8.87 -4.33 -6.77
C VAL A 129 10.00 -3.94 -7.72
N GLU A 130 10.60 -4.92 -8.36
CA GLU A 130 11.66 -4.78 -9.37
C GLU A 130 11.21 -4.02 -10.63
N ARG A 131 9.89 -3.88 -10.87
CA ARG A 131 9.34 -3.08 -11.98
C ARG A 131 9.67 -1.59 -11.85
N TYR A 132 9.94 -1.08 -10.65
CA TYR A 132 9.91 0.33 -10.33
C TYR A 132 11.29 0.93 -10.09
N ASP A 133 11.49 2.16 -10.59
CA ASP A 133 12.68 2.98 -10.36
C ASP A 133 12.51 3.92 -9.15
N GLY A 134 11.31 4.00 -8.59
CA GLY A 134 11.06 4.81 -7.40
C GLY A 134 9.65 4.62 -6.84
N ILE A 135 9.49 4.97 -5.57
CA ILE A 135 8.22 4.88 -4.86
C ILE A 135 8.01 6.15 -4.04
N ASP A 136 6.95 6.90 -4.35
CA ASP A 136 6.47 7.98 -3.50
C ASP A 136 5.47 7.46 -2.47
N VAL A 137 5.69 7.77 -1.21
CA VAL A 137 4.75 7.55 -0.11
C VAL A 137 4.24 8.90 0.37
N ILE A 138 3.00 9.25 0.06
CA ILE A 138 2.39 10.55 0.27
C ILE A 138 1.34 10.44 1.38
N LYS A 139 1.50 11.22 2.46
CA LYS A 139 0.62 11.19 3.64
C LYS A 139 0.02 12.55 3.98
N GLY A 140 0.60 13.61 3.44
CA GLY A 140 0.19 14.99 3.67
C GLY A 140 -0.95 15.48 2.78
N ALA A 141 -1.30 16.76 2.90
CA ALA A 141 -2.46 17.35 2.24
C ALA A 141 -2.34 17.44 0.70
N GLU A 142 -1.17 17.23 0.13
CA GLU A 142 -0.99 17.10 -1.33
C GLU A 142 -1.66 15.87 -1.93
N ILE A 143 -2.07 14.93 -1.08
CA ILE A 143 -2.91 13.79 -1.49
C ILE A 143 -4.22 14.22 -2.18
N ASN A 144 -4.63 15.47 -2.01
CA ASN A 144 -5.87 16.02 -2.58
C ASN A 144 -5.96 15.91 -4.12
N GLN A 145 -4.83 15.87 -4.83
CA GLN A 145 -4.80 15.63 -6.28
C GLN A 145 -5.05 14.16 -6.65
N TYR A 146 -4.97 13.23 -5.70
CA TYR A 146 -5.17 11.80 -5.88
C TYR A 146 -6.51 11.36 -5.26
N GLY A 147 -6.98 10.19 -5.66
CA GLY A 147 -8.20 9.57 -5.14
C GLY A 147 -8.56 8.31 -5.91
N PRO A 148 -9.52 7.54 -5.41
CA PRO A 148 -10.18 7.60 -4.10
C PRO A 148 -9.23 7.08 -2.99
N GLN A 149 -9.70 6.65 -1.84
CA GLN A 149 -8.90 5.99 -0.78
C GLN A 149 -7.75 6.85 -0.24
N THR A 150 -8.01 8.13 -0.03
CA THR A 150 -7.01 9.08 0.47
C THR A 150 -6.95 9.16 1.99
N ILE A 151 -7.68 8.29 2.70
CA ILE A 151 -7.83 8.38 4.15
C ILE A 151 -6.51 8.04 4.89
N GLY A 152 -5.73 7.11 4.36
CA GLY A 152 -4.42 6.73 4.91
C GLY A 152 -3.26 7.45 4.25
N GLY A 153 -3.37 7.63 2.95
CA GLY A 153 -2.29 8.14 2.11
C GLY A 153 -2.34 7.55 0.72
N ALA A 154 -1.34 7.88 -0.10
CA ALA A 154 -1.14 7.30 -1.41
C ALA A 154 0.28 6.77 -1.57
N ILE A 155 0.41 5.71 -2.35
CA ILE A 155 1.69 5.18 -2.82
C ILE A 155 1.67 5.28 -4.32
N ASN A 156 2.59 6.06 -4.89
CA ASN A 156 2.75 6.22 -6.32
C ASN A 156 4.07 5.58 -6.76
N TYR A 157 3.97 4.59 -7.62
CA TYR A 157 5.09 3.86 -8.18
C TYR A 157 5.54 4.50 -9.49
N HIS A 158 6.84 4.66 -9.67
CA HIS A 158 7.42 5.22 -10.87
C HIS A 158 7.99 4.12 -11.75
N THR A 159 7.48 4.01 -12.98
CA THR A 159 8.05 3.10 -13.97
C THR A 159 9.30 3.70 -14.61
N PRO A 160 10.26 2.87 -15.03
CA PRO A 160 11.50 3.33 -15.65
C PRO A 160 11.29 4.30 -16.80
N ASN A 161 12.19 5.29 -16.89
CA ASN A 161 12.26 6.17 -18.03
C ASN A 161 12.85 5.46 -19.25
N VAL A 162 12.43 5.87 -20.45
CA VAL A 162 13.07 5.42 -21.69
C VAL A 162 14.45 6.08 -21.79
N PRO A 163 15.57 5.31 -21.81
CA PRO A 163 16.92 5.88 -21.88
C PRO A 163 17.15 6.57 -23.23
N ARG A 164 17.89 7.68 -23.23
CA ARG A 164 18.20 8.42 -24.45
C ARG A 164 19.10 7.61 -25.40
N GLU A 165 20.06 6.88 -24.85
CA GLU A 165 20.91 5.95 -25.61
C GLU A 165 20.47 4.51 -25.32
N PRO A 166 20.68 3.58 -26.26
CA PRO A 166 20.38 2.18 -26.03
C PRO A 166 21.10 1.65 -24.80
N ALA A 167 20.33 1.18 -23.83
CA ALA A 167 20.83 0.63 -22.57
C ALA A 167 19.92 -0.49 -22.07
N GLY A 168 20.48 -1.39 -21.30
CA GLY A 168 19.72 -2.47 -20.70
C GLY A 168 20.51 -3.20 -19.62
N PHE A 169 19.84 -4.14 -18.98
CA PHE A 169 20.48 -5.04 -18.03
C PHE A 169 19.80 -6.40 -18.02
N VAL A 170 20.50 -7.37 -17.50
CA VAL A 170 19.99 -8.67 -17.09
C VAL A 170 20.40 -8.93 -15.64
N SER A 171 19.48 -9.42 -14.84
CA SER A 171 19.71 -9.79 -13.44
C SER A 171 19.14 -11.17 -13.17
N PHE A 172 19.83 -11.91 -12.31
CA PHE A 172 19.42 -13.23 -11.88
C PHE A 172 19.67 -13.38 -10.38
N THR A 173 18.68 -13.88 -9.66
CA THR A 173 18.76 -14.15 -8.22
C THR A 173 18.26 -15.56 -7.93
N GLY A 174 19.05 -16.34 -7.20
CA GLY A 174 18.65 -17.62 -6.65
C GLY A 174 18.70 -17.61 -5.14
N GLY A 175 17.90 -18.44 -4.49
CA GLY A 175 17.86 -18.49 -3.04
C GLY A 175 17.39 -19.82 -2.47
N ASN A 176 17.40 -19.92 -1.14
CA ASN A 176 16.75 -21.04 -0.47
C ASN A 176 15.23 -21.01 -0.71
N ARG A 177 14.51 -22.07 -0.38
CA ARG A 177 13.07 -22.25 -0.65
C ARG A 177 12.74 -22.24 -2.16
N ASP A 178 13.64 -22.80 -2.97
CA ASP A 178 13.52 -22.90 -4.43
C ASP A 178 13.28 -21.55 -5.11
N TYR A 179 13.78 -20.47 -4.49
CA TYR A 179 13.61 -19.12 -5.00
C TYR A 179 14.44 -18.85 -6.25
N LEU A 180 13.79 -18.32 -7.26
CA LEU A 180 14.39 -17.88 -8.50
C LEU A 180 13.72 -16.58 -8.96
N ASN A 181 14.55 -15.60 -9.37
CA ASN A 181 14.09 -14.37 -9.98
C ASN A 181 15.00 -14.01 -11.15
N GLY A 182 14.41 -13.83 -12.32
CA GLY A 182 15.07 -13.34 -13.54
C GLY A 182 14.45 -11.99 -13.91
N HIS A 183 15.29 -10.98 -14.18
CA HIS A 183 14.83 -9.66 -14.59
C HIS A 183 15.68 -9.16 -15.76
N ALA A 184 15.04 -8.70 -16.82
CA ALA A 184 15.71 -8.14 -17.99
C ALA A 184 14.97 -6.89 -18.47
N ARG A 185 15.72 -5.81 -18.72
CA ARG A 185 15.23 -4.55 -19.27
C ARG A 185 16.11 -4.10 -20.41
N TYR A 186 15.50 -3.56 -21.47
CA TYR A 186 16.21 -2.94 -22.57
C TYR A 186 15.38 -1.81 -23.18
N GLY A 187 16.04 -0.72 -23.55
CA GLY A 187 15.37 0.41 -24.18
C GLY A 187 16.33 1.39 -24.84
N GLY A 188 15.76 2.38 -25.51
CA GLY A 188 16.51 3.46 -26.16
C GLY A 188 15.62 4.38 -26.96
N MET A 189 16.14 5.54 -27.32
CA MET A 189 15.49 6.54 -28.18
C MET A 189 16.30 6.75 -29.47
N VAL A 190 15.59 7.16 -30.51
CA VAL A 190 16.16 7.56 -31.81
C VAL A 190 15.58 8.93 -32.16
N ASP A 191 16.47 9.88 -32.47
CA ASP A 191 16.10 11.24 -32.83
C ASP A 191 15.73 11.37 -34.31
N LYS A 192 14.82 12.31 -34.62
CA LYS A 192 14.44 12.72 -35.98
C LYS A 192 13.91 11.57 -36.85
N VAL A 193 12.99 10.78 -36.34
CA VAL A 193 12.39 9.65 -37.04
C VAL A 193 11.01 9.98 -37.58
N GLY A 194 10.81 9.86 -38.90
CA GLY A 194 9.48 9.92 -39.53
C GLY A 194 8.69 11.24 -39.30
N GLY A 195 9.41 12.34 -39.05
CA GLY A 195 8.79 13.65 -38.76
C GLY A 195 8.56 13.91 -37.27
N LEU A 196 8.87 12.97 -36.39
CA LEU A 196 8.93 13.15 -34.94
C LEU A 196 10.26 13.74 -34.50
N ASP A 197 10.29 14.49 -33.41
CA ASP A 197 11.54 14.95 -32.80
C ASP A 197 12.34 13.78 -32.22
N SER A 198 11.69 12.83 -31.56
CA SER A 198 12.28 11.54 -31.19
C SER A 198 11.22 10.44 -31.00
N LEU A 199 11.65 9.19 -31.05
CA LEU A 199 10.85 7.99 -30.77
C LEU A 199 11.70 7.01 -29.98
N GLY A 200 11.14 6.50 -28.89
CA GLY A 200 11.84 5.49 -28.09
C GLY A 200 10.89 4.56 -27.34
N GLY A 201 11.48 3.55 -26.72
CA GLY A 201 10.71 2.63 -25.90
C GLY A 201 11.59 1.74 -25.03
N THR A 202 10.95 1.11 -24.05
CA THR A 202 11.53 0.08 -23.18
C THR A 202 10.68 -1.16 -23.19
N ILE A 203 11.31 -2.30 -23.04
CA ILE A 203 10.71 -3.58 -22.67
C ILE A 203 11.34 -4.03 -21.35
N ASP A 204 10.49 -4.45 -20.43
CA ASP A 204 10.88 -4.95 -19.11
C ASP A 204 10.18 -6.28 -18.87
N TYR A 205 10.93 -7.31 -18.44
CA TYR A 205 10.41 -8.63 -18.14
C TYR A 205 10.94 -9.15 -16.81
N ILE A 206 10.04 -9.57 -15.93
CA ILE A 206 10.36 -10.16 -14.63
C ILE A 206 9.69 -11.51 -14.53
N HIS A 207 10.48 -12.52 -14.17
CA HIS A 207 10.02 -13.85 -13.78
C HIS A 207 10.41 -14.12 -12.34
N LYS A 208 9.47 -14.55 -11.50
CA LYS A 208 9.71 -14.80 -10.07
C LYS A 208 8.96 -16.05 -9.62
N GLU A 209 9.68 -17.01 -9.03
CA GLU A 209 9.05 -18.22 -8.49
C GLU A 209 9.74 -18.72 -7.24
N GLY A 210 9.06 -19.60 -6.48
CA GLY A 210 9.61 -20.29 -5.31
C GLY A 210 8.55 -20.70 -4.30
N LEU A 211 9.02 -21.27 -3.19
CA LEU A 211 8.18 -21.59 -2.04
C LEU A 211 7.99 -20.35 -1.17
N GLY A 212 6.77 -20.10 -0.73
CA GLY A 212 6.43 -19.02 0.19
C GLY A 212 6.90 -19.31 1.63
N ALA A 213 6.29 -18.61 2.57
CA ALA A 213 6.69 -18.66 3.98
C ALA A 213 6.34 -19.97 4.68
N ARG A 214 5.43 -20.79 4.11
CA ARG A 214 4.93 -22.03 4.74
C ARG A 214 4.76 -23.15 3.72
N ASP A 215 4.44 -24.35 4.19
CA ASP A 215 4.11 -25.49 3.35
C ASP A 215 2.92 -25.15 2.43
N ASN A 216 2.89 -25.69 1.23
CA ASN A 216 1.84 -25.45 0.26
C ASN A 216 1.56 -23.94 -0.01
N THR A 217 2.64 -23.15 -0.13
CA THR A 217 2.56 -21.72 -0.46
C THR A 217 3.49 -21.37 -1.63
N PHE A 218 3.49 -22.20 -2.65
CA PHE A 218 4.20 -21.92 -3.90
C PHE A 218 3.63 -20.66 -4.56
N ALA A 219 4.50 -19.87 -5.18
CA ALA A 219 4.13 -18.77 -6.05
C ALA A 219 5.02 -18.75 -7.29
N LYS A 220 4.41 -18.42 -8.42
CA LYS A 220 5.07 -18.18 -9.70
C LYS A 220 4.39 -17.00 -10.38
N LEU A 221 5.15 -16.05 -10.86
CA LEU A 221 4.64 -14.90 -11.60
C LEU A 221 5.52 -14.55 -12.79
N ASP A 222 4.88 -14.01 -13.81
CA ASP A 222 5.49 -13.39 -14.98
C ASP A 222 4.92 -11.99 -15.14
N ASP A 223 5.79 -11.00 -15.39
CA ASP A 223 5.44 -9.60 -15.54
C ASP A 223 6.16 -9.00 -16.74
N VAL A 224 5.40 -8.43 -17.68
CA VAL A 224 5.91 -7.76 -18.87
C VAL A 224 5.44 -6.32 -18.88
N ASN A 225 6.35 -5.37 -19.05
CA ASN A 225 6.05 -3.96 -19.13
C ASN A 225 6.64 -3.35 -20.38
N LEU A 226 5.84 -2.59 -21.12
CA LEU A 226 6.22 -1.89 -22.32
C LEU A 226 5.96 -0.40 -22.13
N LYS A 227 6.93 0.44 -22.42
CA LYS A 227 6.77 1.90 -22.43
C LYS A 227 7.29 2.46 -23.75
N GLY A 228 6.48 3.28 -24.42
CA GLY A 228 6.84 3.99 -25.63
C GLY A 228 6.74 5.49 -25.40
N VAL A 229 7.68 6.26 -25.92
CA VAL A 229 7.69 7.72 -25.87
C VAL A 229 7.85 8.27 -27.29
N LEU A 230 6.93 9.11 -27.68
CA LEU A 230 6.94 9.83 -28.96
C LEU A 230 7.01 11.33 -28.65
N GLU A 231 8.17 11.95 -28.86
CA GLU A 231 8.31 13.41 -28.88
C GLU A 231 7.89 13.89 -30.28
N ILE A 232 6.63 14.32 -30.39
CA ILE A 232 6.05 14.71 -31.68
C ILE A 232 6.69 16.00 -32.17
N ASP A 233 6.79 16.97 -31.29
CA ASP A 233 7.48 18.24 -31.46
C ASP A 233 7.88 18.82 -30.09
N LYS A 234 8.46 20.02 -30.06
CA LYS A 234 8.88 20.71 -28.81
C LYS A 234 7.77 20.98 -27.79
N ARG A 235 6.50 20.80 -28.16
CA ARG A 235 5.33 21.08 -27.32
C ARG A 235 4.45 19.88 -27.07
N ASN A 236 4.63 18.82 -27.85
CA ASN A 236 3.76 17.65 -27.80
C ASN A 236 4.57 16.38 -27.63
N ALA A 237 4.20 15.60 -26.63
CA ALA A 237 4.69 14.23 -26.45
C ALA A 237 3.52 13.28 -26.20
N LEU A 238 3.68 12.02 -26.61
CA LEU A 238 2.76 10.94 -26.33
C LEU A 238 3.52 9.82 -25.65
N ILE A 239 3.04 9.40 -24.47
CA ILE A 239 3.59 8.29 -23.71
C ILE A 239 2.56 7.16 -23.75
N LEU A 240 3.01 5.98 -24.19
CA LEU A 240 2.19 4.77 -24.29
C LEU A 240 2.73 3.73 -23.33
N ARG A 241 1.85 3.00 -22.65
CA ARG A 241 2.21 1.86 -21.81
C ARG A 241 1.35 0.67 -22.10
N GLY A 242 1.91 -0.52 -21.94
CA GLY A 242 1.22 -1.80 -21.99
C GLY A 242 1.82 -2.75 -20.97
N ASP A 243 0.98 -3.37 -20.15
CA ASP A 243 1.38 -4.26 -19.07
C ASP A 243 0.67 -5.60 -19.20
N PHE A 244 1.40 -6.67 -18.97
CA PHE A 244 0.86 -8.00 -18.80
C PHE A 244 1.43 -8.64 -17.53
N TYR A 245 0.56 -9.18 -16.68
CA TYR A 245 0.93 -9.88 -15.46
C TYR A 245 0.15 -11.18 -15.35
N GLN A 246 0.82 -12.25 -14.96
CA GLN A 246 0.20 -13.53 -14.64
C GLN A 246 0.79 -14.10 -13.36
N GLU A 247 -0.05 -14.67 -12.50
CA GLU A 247 0.35 -15.33 -11.26
C GLU A 247 -0.37 -16.66 -11.09
N ASP A 248 0.38 -17.69 -10.67
CA ASP A 248 -0.14 -18.96 -10.14
C ASP A 248 0.45 -19.17 -8.75
N SER A 249 -0.42 -19.22 -7.74
CA SER A 249 0.00 -19.31 -6.36
C SER A 249 -0.96 -20.08 -5.47
N GLN A 250 -0.54 -20.30 -4.23
CA GLN A 250 -1.34 -20.92 -3.19
C GLN A 250 -1.57 -19.93 -2.04
N SER A 251 -2.74 -20.04 -1.41
CA SER A 251 -3.11 -19.17 -0.30
C SER A 251 -2.59 -19.68 1.03
N THR A 252 -2.30 -18.76 1.95
CA THR A 252 -2.05 -19.07 3.34
C THR A 252 -3.33 -19.02 4.17
N PHE A 253 -3.35 -19.79 5.26
CA PHE A 253 -4.45 -19.82 6.23
C PHE A 253 -3.91 -19.52 7.63
N GLY A 254 -4.74 -18.89 8.45
CA GLY A 254 -4.45 -18.72 9.86
C GLY A 254 -4.53 -20.06 10.60
N LEU A 255 -3.61 -20.26 11.54
CA LEU A 255 -3.55 -21.41 12.42
C LEU A 255 -4.35 -21.17 13.69
N THR A 256 -4.89 -22.25 14.25
CA THR A 256 -5.38 -22.22 15.63
C THR A 256 -4.22 -22.16 16.61
N GLU A 257 -4.47 -21.79 17.88
CA GLU A 257 -3.44 -21.85 18.94
C GLU A 257 -2.82 -23.25 19.05
N ALA A 258 -3.65 -24.29 18.96
CA ALA A 258 -3.20 -25.66 19.07
C ALA A 258 -2.43 -26.15 17.83
N GLU A 259 -2.86 -25.78 16.61
CA GLU A 259 -2.11 -26.08 15.38
C GLU A 259 -0.72 -25.45 15.40
N TYR A 260 -0.63 -24.17 15.76
CA TYR A 260 0.64 -23.45 15.83
C TYR A 260 1.60 -24.09 16.85
N LYS A 261 1.06 -24.45 18.05
CA LYS A 261 1.82 -25.12 19.10
C LYS A 261 2.32 -26.51 18.69
N ASN A 262 1.46 -27.31 18.02
CA ASN A 262 1.75 -28.72 17.72
C ASN A 262 2.59 -28.93 16.46
N PHE A 263 2.39 -28.09 15.44
CA PHE A 263 2.99 -28.27 14.11
C PHE A 263 3.98 -27.18 13.75
N GLY A 264 3.99 -26.04 14.48
CA GLY A 264 4.91 -24.94 14.26
C GLY A 264 4.55 -24.05 13.06
N ARG A 265 5.48 -23.13 12.71
CA ARG A 265 5.25 -22.01 11.78
C ARG A 265 5.08 -22.40 10.32
N TYR A 266 5.60 -23.56 9.92
CA TYR A 266 5.53 -24.00 8.50
C TYR A 266 4.23 -24.69 8.13
N TYR A 267 3.45 -25.12 9.11
CA TYR A 267 2.25 -25.89 8.85
C TYR A 267 1.20 -25.15 8.03
N ASN A 268 0.83 -25.71 6.91
CA ASN A 268 -0.32 -25.33 6.09
C ASN A 268 -0.81 -26.57 5.35
N PRO A 269 -1.94 -27.19 5.74
CA PRO A 269 -2.42 -28.44 5.16
C PRO A 269 -3.14 -28.26 3.82
N PHE A 270 -3.49 -27.01 3.41
CA PHE A 270 -4.40 -26.73 2.30
C PHE A 270 -3.73 -26.80 0.92
N LYS A 271 -3.14 -27.96 0.59
CA LYS A 271 -2.45 -28.20 -0.69
C LYS A 271 -3.33 -28.14 -1.94
N ASN A 272 -4.67 -28.25 -1.78
CA ASN A 272 -5.64 -28.25 -2.89
C ASN A 272 -6.15 -26.85 -3.25
N ASP A 273 -5.79 -25.85 -2.45
CA ASP A 273 -6.18 -24.47 -2.68
C ASP A 273 -5.31 -23.86 -3.77
N THR A 274 -5.92 -23.04 -4.63
CA THR A 274 -5.21 -22.29 -5.68
C THR A 274 -5.68 -20.86 -5.76
N PHE A 275 -4.76 -20.00 -6.16
CA PHE A 275 -5.02 -18.60 -6.41
C PHE A 275 -4.30 -18.20 -7.71
N GLN A 276 -5.08 -17.90 -8.74
CA GLN A 276 -4.56 -17.55 -10.06
C GLN A 276 -5.07 -16.19 -10.45
N THR A 277 -4.18 -15.34 -10.96
CA THR A 277 -4.54 -13.99 -11.45
C THR A 277 -3.90 -13.71 -12.80
N GLU A 278 -4.58 -12.89 -13.58
CA GLU A 278 -4.09 -12.36 -14.83
C GLU A 278 -4.51 -10.89 -14.95
N ARG A 279 -3.62 -10.03 -15.41
CA ARG A 279 -3.90 -8.62 -15.65
C ARG A 279 -3.34 -8.16 -16.98
N TRP A 280 -4.17 -7.43 -17.71
CA TRP A 280 -3.79 -6.65 -18.88
C TRP A 280 -4.06 -5.18 -18.57
N ALA A 281 -3.13 -4.30 -18.92
CA ALA A 281 -3.37 -2.88 -18.81
C ALA A 281 -2.72 -2.10 -19.94
N THR A 282 -3.29 -0.96 -20.27
CA THR A 282 -2.70 0.00 -21.21
C THR A 282 -3.04 1.42 -20.80
N SER A 283 -2.14 2.34 -21.09
CA SER A 283 -2.41 3.77 -20.96
C SER A 283 -1.77 4.55 -22.10
N ALA A 284 -2.37 5.71 -22.37
CA ALA A 284 -1.86 6.70 -23.33
C ALA A 284 -1.96 8.07 -22.69
N THR A 285 -0.85 8.76 -22.53
CA THR A 285 -0.79 10.10 -21.96
C THR A 285 -0.24 11.06 -23.01
N HIS A 286 -1.07 12.02 -23.42
CA HIS A 286 -0.66 13.15 -24.26
C HIS A 286 -0.30 14.32 -23.38
N VAL A 287 0.91 14.85 -23.54
CA VAL A 287 1.38 16.06 -22.88
C VAL A 287 1.46 17.18 -23.91
N HIS A 288 0.80 18.29 -23.61
CA HIS A 288 0.81 19.48 -24.47
C HIS A 288 1.26 20.71 -23.68
N ASN A 289 2.35 21.33 -24.09
CA ASN A 289 2.83 22.61 -23.56
C ASN A 289 2.28 23.76 -24.43
N PHE A 290 1.29 24.48 -23.92
CA PHE A 290 0.78 25.69 -24.61
C PHE A 290 1.88 26.76 -24.71
N ASN A 291 2.68 26.88 -23.65
CA ASN A 291 3.86 27.70 -23.53
C ASN A 291 4.73 27.16 -22.38
N ASP A 292 5.79 27.89 -22.01
CA ASP A 292 6.71 27.46 -20.94
C ASP A 292 6.08 27.45 -19.53
N ASP A 293 4.90 28.03 -19.35
CA ASP A 293 4.20 28.15 -18.07
C ASP A 293 2.94 27.30 -17.97
N VAL A 294 2.42 26.76 -19.07
CA VAL A 294 1.12 26.05 -19.08
C VAL A 294 1.23 24.71 -19.78
N THR A 295 1.02 23.65 -19.04
CA THR A 295 1.02 22.26 -19.52
C THR A 295 -0.32 21.59 -19.26
N LEU A 296 -0.85 20.90 -20.25
CA LEU A 296 -1.99 20.01 -20.15
C LEU A 296 -1.54 18.58 -20.41
N SER A 297 -1.74 17.70 -19.43
CA SER A 297 -1.56 16.26 -19.56
C SER A 297 -2.93 15.59 -19.62
N THR A 298 -3.18 14.76 -20.62
CA THR A 298 -4.43 14.02 -20.74
C THR A 298 -4.12 12.54 -20.85
N SER A 299 -4.51 11.78 -19.84
CA SER A 299 -4.31 10.35 -19.78
C SER A 299 -5.61 9.61 -20.05
N PHE A 300 -5.53 8.60 -20.91
CA PHE A 300 -6.50 7.52 -21.02
C PHE A 300 -5.88 6.25 -20.44
N TYR A 301 -6.64 5.45 -19.70
CA TYR A 301 -6.21 4.17 -19.17
C TYR A 301 -7.32 3.13 -19.23
N TRP A 302 -6.91 1.88 -19.39
CA TRP A 302 -7.77 0.71 -19.37
C TRP A 302 -7.02 -0.45 -18.70
N SER A 303 -7.72 -1.24 -17.91
CA SER A 303 -7.18 -2.49 -17.38
C SER A 303 -8.27 -3.54 -17.25
N GLN A 304 -7.86 -4.81 -17.41
CA GLN A 304 -8.65 -5.99 -17.10
C GLN A 304 -7.87 -6.82 -16.09
N PHE A 305 -8.53 -7.24 -15.01
CA PHE A 305 -7.96 -8.11 -14.00
C PHE A 305 -8.88 -9.29 -13.73
N SER A 306 -8.36 -10.51 -13.80
CA SER A 306 -9.07 -11.71 -13.44
C SER A 306 -8.44 -12.38 -12.24
N ARG A 307 -9.29 -13.03 -11.42
CA ARG A 307 -8.88 -13.76 -10.24
C ARG A 307 -9.71 -15.00 -10.04
N ASP A 308 -9.06 -16.17 -10.09
CA ASP A 308 -9.64 -17.47 -9.81
C ASP A 308 -9.09 -18.01 -8.50
N TRP A 309 -9.89 -17.89 -7.44
CA TRP A 309 -9.52 -18.35 -6.11
C TRP A 309 -10.37 -19.54 -5.69
N TRP A 310 -9.75 -20.70 -5.60
CA TRP A 310 -10.36 -21.94 -5.16
C TRP A 310 -9.82 -22.36 -3.81
N ARG A 311 -10.71 -22.67 -2.87
CA ARG A 311 -10.34 -23.04 -1.50
C ARG A 311 -11.38 -23.97 -0.87
N GLN A 312 -10.89 -24.88 -0.04
CA GLN A 312 -11.74 -25.85 0.66
C GLN A 312 -12.44 -25.25 1.86
N MET A 313 -11.80 -24.32 2.56
CA MET A 313 -12.35 -23.62 3.70
C MET A 313 -12.25 -22.10 3.53
N ASN A 314 -13.07 -21.35 4.27
CA ASN A 314 -12.76 -19.95 4.52
C ASN A 314 -11.45 -19.88 5.30
N GLN A 315 -10.78 -18.73 5.23
CA GLN A 315 -9.49 -18.58 5.87
C GLN A 315 -9.55 -18.53 7.42
N GLN A 316 -10.75 -18.73 8.00
CA GLN A 316 -10.95 -18.74 9.45
C GLN A 316 -11.00 -20.18 9.98
N PRO A 317 -10.34 -20.48 11.10
CA PRO A 317 -10.40 -21.80 11.73
C PRO A 317 -11.80 -22.25 12.19
N THR A 318 -12.72 -21.30 12.29
CA THR A 318 -14.11 -21.53 12.71
C THR A 318 -15.03 -22.00 11.59
N ASP A 319 -14.54 -22.07 10.34
CA ASP A 319 -15.32 -22.49 9.17
C ASP A 319 -15.78 -23.95 9.28
N THR A 320 -17.03 -24.21 8.89
CA THR A 320 -17.67 -25.53 8.98
C THR A 320 -17.92 -26.18 7.62
N ASN A 321 -17.39 -25.64 6.51
CA ASN A 321 -17.66 -26.17 5.18
C ASN A 321 -17.30 -27.64 5.04
N CYS A 322 -16.14 -28.05 5.56
CA CYS A 322 -15.73 -29.45 5.50
C CYS A 322 -16.52 -30.32 6.49
N ASP A 323 -16.99 -29.83 7.61
CA ASP A 323 -17.87 -30.58 8.55
C ASP A 323 -19.21 -30.91 7.91
N ASN A 324 -19.76 -29.97 7.15
CA ASN A 324 -21.13 -30.08 6.58
C ASN A 324 -21.17 -30.75 5.21
N ALA A 325 -20.05 -30.89 4.52
CA ALA A 325 -19.99 -31.38 3.14
C ALA A 325 -19.69 -32.87 3.02
N GLY A 326 -19.99 -33.68 4.02
CA GLY A 326 -19.67 -35.12 4.06
C GLY A 326 -18.18 -35.42 4.22
N GLY A 327 -17.43 -34.42 4.68
CA GLY A 327 -16.06 -34.57 5.13
C GLY A 327 -15.94 -35.30 6.48
N VAL A 328 -14.78 -35.30 7.06
CA VAL A 328 -14.54 -35.90 8.38
C VAL A 328 -15.36 -35.19 9.43
N ALA A 329 -16.19 -35.92 10.16
CA ALA A 329 -16.95 -35.34 11.28
C ALA A 329 -15.99 -34.68 12.28
N GLY A 330 -16.30 -33.42 12.66
CA GLY A 330 -15.46 -32.69 13.62
C GLY A 330 -14.18 -32.08 13.02
N TYR A 331 -14.10 -31.84 11.72
CA TYR A 331 -12.95 -31.24 11.04
C TYR A 331 -12.51 -29.92 11.71
N ARG A 332 -13.45 -29.01 11.96
CA ARG A 332 -13.18 -27.80 12.74
C ARG A 332 -12.65 -28.11 14.13
N GLU A 333 -13.23 -29.09 14.84
CA GLU A 333 -12.78 -29.45 16.19
C GLU A 333 -11.40 -30.11 16.16
N GLN A 334 -11.05 -30.89 15.12
CA GLN A 334 -9.71 -31.40 14.93
C GLN A 334 -8.69 -30.26 14.84
N ARG A 335 -8.98 -29.20 14.04
CA ARG A 335 -8.14 -28.02 13.96
C ARG A 335 -8.01 -27.33 15.32
N LEU A 336 -9.13 -27.06 15.98
CA LEU A 336 -9.16 -26.40 17.29
C LEU A 336 -8.44 -27.18 18.39
N SER A 337 -8.36 -28.51 18.29
CA SER A 337 -7.60 -29.37 19.20
C SER A 337 -6.17 -29.65 18.77
N GLY A 338 -5.75 -29.10 17.62
CA GLY A 338 -4.38 -29.28 17.08
C GLY A 338 -4.12 -30.70 16.57
N GLN A 339 -5.11 -31.35 16.01
CA GLN A 339 -4.97 -32.61 15.28
C GLN A 339 -4.70 -32.33 13.81
N ALA A 340 -3.90 -33.17 13.17
CA ALA A 340 -3.67 -33.09 11.73
C ALA A 340 -4.97 -33.43 10.99
N ILE A 341 -5.24 -32.66 9.93
CA ILE A 341 -6.43 -32.83 9.09
C ILE A 341 -6.05 -33.44 7.74
N ASP A 342 -6.94 -34.27 7.20
CA ASP A 342 -6.84 -34.78 5.82
C ASP A 342 -7.73 -33.96 4.90
N VAL A 343 -7.14 -33.02 4.17
CA VAL A 343 -7.85 -32.14 3.23
C VAL A 343 -8.46 -32.90 2.04
N ASP A 344 -7.93 -34.06 1.69
CA ASP A 344 -8.46 -34.88 0.59
C ASP A 344 -9.79 -35.56 0.95
N SER A 345 -10.09 -35.68 2.25
CA SER A 345 -11.37 -36.17 2.74
C SER A 345 -12.51 -35.14 2.72
N CYS A 346 -12.19 -33.86 2.53
CA CYS A 346 -13.16 -32.76 2.48
C CYS A 346 -13.79 -32.65 1.08
N ASN A 347 -15.01 -33.12 0.93
CA ASN A 347 -15.77 -33.07 -0.33
C ASN A 347 -16.39 -31.68 -0.61
N PHE A 348 -15.62 -30.64 -0.43
CA PHE A 348 -16.01 -29.26 -0.67
C PHE A 348 -14.85 -28.43 -1.22
N THR A 349 -15.15 -27.60 -2.20
CA THR A 349 -14.24 -26.55 -2.68
C THR A 349 -15.08 -25.36 -3.15
N ARG A 350 -14.74 -24.16 -2.74
CA ARG A 350 -15.41 -22.93 -3.17
C ARG A 350 -14.53 -22.12 -4.09
N GLY A 351 -15.01 -21.89 -5.30
CA GLY A 351 -14.44 -20.95 -6.26
C GLY A 351 -15.01 -19.54 -6.06
N ARG A 352 -14.14 -18.57 -5.90
CA ARG A 352 -14.44 -17.13 -5.93
C ARG A 352 -13.83 -16.55 -7.19
N LEU A 353 -14.59 -16.57 -8.28
CA LEU A 353 -14.15 -16.15 -9.60
C LEU A 353 -14.55 -14.69 -9.81
N ARG A 354 -13.59 -13.87 -10.20
CA ARG A 354 -13.76 -12.43 -10.34
C ARG A 354 -13.13 -11.96 -11.65
N ASN A 355 -13.82 -11.04 -12.32
CA ASN A 355 -13.27 -10.34 -13.46
C ASN A 355 -13.60 -8.84 -13.27
N TYR A 356 -12.61 -8.00 -13.42
CA TYR A 356 -12.74 -6.56 -13.27
C TYR A 356 -12.27 -5.90 -14.56
N GLU A 357 -13.05 -4.96 -15.05
CA GLU A 357 -12.67 -4.09 -16.14
C GLU A 357 -12.79 -2.64 -15.67
N THR A 358 -11.72 -1.88 -15.87
CA THR A 358 -11.62 -0.51 -15.40
C THR A 358 -11.05 0.35 -16.52
N TRP A 359 -11.67 1.52 -16.77
CA TRP A 359 -11.14 2.48 -17.70
C TRP A 359 -11.46 3.90 -17.28
N GLY A 360 -10.70 4.86 -17.80
CA GLY A 360 -10.96 6.26 -17.49
C GLY A 360 -10.15 7.23 -18.33
N VAL A 361 -10.53 8.51 -18.17
CA VAL A 361 -9.86 9.66 -18.78
C VAL A 361 -9.56 10.68 -17.68
N SER A 362 -8.34 11.20 -17.66
CA SER A 362 -7.87 12.12 -16.63
C SER A 362 -7.05 13.27 -17.22
N PRO A 363 -7.68 14.40 -17.65
CA PRO A 363 -6.95 15.63 -17.96
C PRO A 363 -6.49 16.33 -16.68
N THR A 364 -5.24 16.81 -16.68
CA THR A 364 -4.64 17.60 -15.60
C THR A 364 -3.91 18.80 -16.19
N LEU A 365 -4.24 19.98 -15.72
CA LEU A 365 -3.64 21.25 -16.09
C LEU A 365 -2.69 21.71 -14.99
N HIS A 366 -1.46 22.01 -15.36
CA HIS A 366 -0.50 22.75 -14.54
C HIS A 366 -0.23 24.11 -15.15
N ALA A 367 -0.27 25.20 -14.35
CA ALA A 367 -0.03 26.53 -14.87
C ALA A 367 0.72 27.41 -13.86
N ARG A 368 1.87 27.96 -14.26
CA ARG A 368 2.55 29.05 -13.55
C ARG A 368 1.94 30.38 -13.97
N HIS A 369 1.52 31.17 -13.02
CA HIS A 369 0.83 32.43 -13.31
C HIS A 369 1.02 33.45 -12.17
N LYS A 370 0.47 34.64 -12.33
CA LYS A 370 0.35 35.62 -11.26
C LYS A 370 -1.11 35.85 -10.92
N LEU A 371 -1.47 35.60 -9.65
CA LEU A 371 -2.80 35.87 -9.14
C LEU A 371 -2.72 36.94 -8.07
N PHE A 372 -3.48 38.03 -8.23
CA PHE A 372 -3.41 39.24 -7.36
C PHE A 372 -1.99 39.83 -7.25
N GLY A 373 -1.17 39.67 -8.30
CA GLY A 373 0.24 40.14 -8.29
C GLY A 373 1.23 39.20 -7.63
N VAL A 374 0.76 38.06 -7.07
CA VAL A 374 1.58 37.05 -6.41
C VAL A 374 1.92 35.94 -7.42
N GLN A 375 3.18 35.52 -7.46
CA GLN A 375 3.61 34.34 -8.20
C GLN A 375 2.86 33.11 -7.68
N SER A 376 2.30 32.34 -8.58
CA SER A 376 1.42 31.22 -8.24
C SER A 376 1.58 30.04 -9.21
N GLU A 377 1.31 28.83 -8.69
CA GLU A 377 1.22 27.60 -9.49
C GLU A 377 -0.18 27.00 -9.27
N LEU A 378 -0.90 26.81 -10.36
CA LEU A 378 -2.24 26.19 -10.38
C LEU A 378 -2.12 24.77 -10.86
N ASP A 379 -2.68 23.83 -10.08
CA ASP A 379 -2.96 22.47 -10.50
C ASP A 379 -4.47 22.23 -10.46
N ALA A 380 -5.02 21.78 -11.58
CA ALA A 380 -6.44 21.44 -11.69
C ALA A 380 -6.61 20.18 -12.54
N GLY A 381 -7.47 19.28 -12.13
CA GLY A 381 -7.71 18.04 -12.85
C GLY A 381 -9.13 17.56 -12.74
N PHE A 382 -9.49 16.72 -13.68
CA PHE A 382 -10.76 16.02 -13.72
C PHE A 382 -10.50 14.55 -14.05
N ARG A 383 -11.30 13.63 -13.50
CA ARG A 383 -11.26 12.21 -13.86
C ARG A 383 -12.67 11.68 -14.04
N ALA A 384 -12.93 11.06 -15.19
CA ALA A 384 -14.05 10.14 -15.37
C ALA A 384 -13.51 8.71 -15.31
N HIS A 385 -14.09 7.87 -14.45
CA HIS A 385 -13.59 6.54 -14.12
C HIS A 385 -14.77 5.56 -14.05
N PHE A 386 -14.61 4.41 -14.67
CA PHE A 386 -15.69 3.42 -14.83
C PHE A 386 -15.17 2.04 -14.49
N GLU A 387 -15.95 1.32 -13.68
CA GLU A 387 -15.65 -0.05 -13.24
C GLU A 387 -16.79 -1.00 -13.56
N ASN A 388 -16.46 -2.15 -14.10
CA ASN A 388 -17.37 -3.28 -14.27
C ASN A 388 -16.74 -4.50 -13.58
N GLN A 389 -17.45 -5.06 -12.62
CA GLN A 389 -17.00 -6.21 -11.83
C GLN A 389 -17.97 -7.37 -12.09
N TYR A 390 -17.47 -8.46 -12.66
CA TYR A 390 -18.21 -9.69 -12.79
C TYR A 390 -17.78 -10.68 -11.72
N ARG A 391 -18.71 -11.13 -10.88
CA ARG A 391 -18.44 -11.97 -9.71
C ARG A 391 -19.27 -13.23 -9.70
N ILE A 392 -18.57 -14.38 -9.63
CA ILE A 392 -19.19 -15.69 -9.44
C ILE A 392 -18.63 -16.31 -8.16
N THR A 393 -19.52 -16.95 -7.39
CA THR A 393 -19.15 -17.89 -6.34
C THR A 393 -19.79 -19.23 -6.66
N THR A 394 -18.99 -20.30 -6.68
CA THR A 394 -19.44 -21.64 -7.03
C THR A 394 -18.92 -22.66 -6.02
N ASP A 395 -19.78 -23.62 -5.63
CA ASP A 395 -19.46 -24.66 -4.65
C ASP A 395 -19.33 -26.03 -5.35
N GLY A 396 -18.11 -26.53 -5.39
CA GLY A 396 -17.77 -27.85 -5.90
C GLY A 396 -17.90 -28.95 -4.83
N LYS A 397 -18.07 -30.20 -5.25
CA LYS A 397 -18.34 -31.36 -4.38
C LYS A 397 -17.16 -32.34 -4.32
N SER A 398 -15.95 -31.87 -4.52
CA SER A 398 -14.73 -32.66 -4.34
C SER A 398 -13.56 -31.78 -3.88
N PRO A 399 -12.49 -32.35 -3.32
CA PRO A 399 -11.34 -31.61 -2.81
C PRO A 399 -10.66 -30.75 -3.87
N MET A 400 -10.68 -31.16 -5.12
CA MET A 400 -10.02 -30.48 -6.24
C MET A 400 -11.00 -29.96 -7.29
N ALA A 401 -12.29 -29.80 -6.96
CA ALA A 401 -13.27 -29.27 -7.90
C ALA A 401 -12.89 -27.86 -8.39
N ARG A 402 -13.08 -27.62 -9.69
CA ARG A 402 -12.94 -26.32 -10.34
C ARG A 402 -14.23 -25.90 -11.05
N THR A 403 -15.32 -26.60 -10.76
CA THR A 403 -16.70 -26.31 -11.17
C THR A 403 -17.65 -26.72 -10.07
N GLY A 404 -18.90 -26.24 -10.10
CA GLY A 404 -19.87 -26.58 -9.07
C GLY A 404 -21.19 -25.85 -9.23
N VAL A 405 -21.94 -25.75 -8.14
CA VAL A 405 -23.22 -25.06 -8.09
C VAL A 405 -22.96 -23.55 -7.84
N ILE A 406 -23.49 -22.74 -8.73
CA ILE A 406 -23.36 -21.28 -8.63
C ILE A 406 -24.27 -20.77 -7.52
N GLY A 407 -23.70 -20.18 -6.48
CA GLY A 407 -24.41 -19.55 -5.37
C GLY A 407 -24.46 -18.01 -5.46
N GLU A 408 -23.54 -17.38 -6.20
CA GLU A 408 -23.52 -15.96 -6.50
C GLU A 408 -23.16 -15.74 -7.97
N ASN A 409 -23.90 -14.87 -8.64
CA ASN A 409 -23.56 -14.39 -9.97
C ASN A 409 -24.04 -12.93 -10.09
N ASN A 410 -23.11 -11.97 -10.09
CA ASN A 410 -23.40 -10.54 -10.07
C ASN A 410 -22.55 -9.78 -11.07
N ASN A 411 -23.16 -8.73 -11.65
CA ASN A 411 -22.44 -7.58 -12.18
C ASN A 411 -22.54 -6.44 -11.16
N ARG A 412 -21.44 -5.73 -10.98
CA ARG A 412 -21.35 -4.55 -10.13
C ARG A 412 -20.66 -3.46 -10.92
N PHE A 413 -21.18 -2.25 -10.83
CA PHE A 413 -20.69 -1.09 -11.57
C PHE A 413 -20.38 0.04 -10.58
N ALA A 414 -19.33 0.81 -10.88
CA ALA A 414 -19.06 2.07 -10.22
C ALA A 414 -18.66 3.09 -11.29
N ASP A 415 -19.50 4.12 -11.44
CA ASP A 415 -19.27 5.24 -12.35
C ASP A 415 -18.87 6.45 -11.51
N ALA A 416 -17.60 6.85 -11.58
CA ALA A 416 -17.04 7.89 -10.71
C ALA A 416 -16.58 9.10 -11.50
N TYR A 417 -16.93 10.28 -11.00
CA TYR A 417 -16.50 11.57 -11.51
C TYR A 417 -15.82 12.35 -10.40
N SER A 418 -14.59 12.75 -10.61
CA SER A 418 -13.87 13.53 -9.62
C SER A 418 -13.18 14.72 -10.26
N GLY A 419 -13.02 15.78 -9.50
CA GLY A 419 -12.29 16.96 -9.92
C GLY A 419 -11.56 17.59 -8.76
N PHE A 420 -10.37 18.14 -9.01
CA PHE A 420 -9.65 18.91 -8.02
C PHE A 420 -9.10 20.21 -8.59
N ILE A 421 -8.91 21.16 -7.69
CA ILE A 421 -8.20 22.41 -7.96
C ILE A 421 -7.42 22.80 -6.72
N GLN A 422 -6.17 23.18 -6.91
CA GLN A 422 -5.33 23.79 -5.89
C GLN A 422 -4.47 24.88 -6.49
N ASN A 423 -4.17 25.92 -5.70
CA ASN A 423 -3.30 27.02 -6.15
C ASN A 423 -2.24 27.32 -5.07
N LYS A 424 -0.99 27.16 -5.45
CA LYS A 424 0.16 27.44 -4.60
C LYS A 424 0.58 28.89 -4.79
N PHE A 425 0.42 29.71 -3.76
CA PHE A 425 0.88 31.10 -3.70
C PHE A 425 2.31 31.15 -3.14
N ILE A 426 3.23 31.78 -3.87
CA ILE A 426 4.64 31.94 -3.49
C ILE A 426 4.85 33.36 -2.95
N LEU A 427 5.03 33.46 -1.64
CA LEU A 427 5.10 34.73 -0.88
C LEU A 427 6.47 34.87 -0.24
N GLY A 428 7.52 35.03 -1.06
CA GLY A 428 8.91 35.06 -0.60
C GLY A 428 9.32 33.72 0.02
N LYS A 429 9.55 33.67 1.33
CA LYS A 429 9.90 32.46 2.06
C LYS A 429 8.70 31.57 2.44
N TRP A 430 7.49 32.01 2.17
CA TRP A 430 6.26 31.31 2.46
C TRP A 430 5.65 30.75 1.18
N THR A 431 5.04 29.57 1.29
CA THR A 431 4.08 29.08 0.32
C THR A 431 2.76 28.75 1.00
N VAL A 432 1.65 29.01 0.34
CA VAL A 432 0.30 28.72 0.84
C VAL A 432 -0.51 28.11 -0.29
N THR A 433 -1.05 26.89 -0.06
CA THR A 433 -1.77 26.15 -1.10
C THR A 433 -3.15 25.73 -0.57
N PRO A 434 -4.21 26.51 -0.76
CA PRO A 434 -5.58 26.04 -0.62
C PRO A 434 -5.94 25.11 -1.79
N GLY A 435 -6.73 24.09 -1.49
CA GLY A 435 -7.21 23.15 -2.49
C GLY A 435 -8.57 22.56 -2.12
N VAL A 436 -9.24 22.00 -3.11
CA VAL A 436 -10.46 21.22 -2.90
C VAL A 436 -10.55 20.13 -3.99
N ARG A 437 -11.03 18.96 -3.57
CA ARG A 437 -11.41 17.86 -4.43
C ARG A 437 -12.89 17.53 -4.22
N VAL A 438 -13.57 17.14 -5.27
CA VAL A 438 -14.94 16.63 -5.22
C VAL A 438 -14.95 15.24 -5.84
N GLU A 439 -15.59 14.31 -5.15
CA GLU A 439 -15.83 12.94 -5.60
C GLU A 439 -17.33 12.70 -5.70
N SER A 440 -17.78 12.12 -6.82
CA SER A 440 -19.15 11.66 -7.05
C SER A 440 -19.11 10.27 -7.64
N VAL A 441 -19.83 9.32 -7.04
CA VAL A 441 -19.83 7.92 -7.48
C VAL A 441 -21.24 7.39 -7.49
N ASP A 442 -21.63 6.78 -8.61
CA ASP A 442 -22.87 6.05 -8.78
C ASP A 442 -22.57 4.55 -8.78
N TYR A 443 -23.23 3.80 -7.91
CA TYR A 443 -23.10 2.35 -7.78
C TYR A 443 -24.32 1.62 -8.29
N GLU A 444 -24.10 0.50 -8.95
CA GLU A 444 -25.15 -0.45 -9.33
C GLU A 444 -24.70 -1.90 -9.07
N ARG A 445 -25.61 -2.72 -8.59
CA ARG A 445 -25.45 -4.18 -8.51
C ARG A 445 -26.63 -4.88 -9.18
N VAL A 446 -26.33 -5.82 -10.06
CA VAL A 446 -27.30 -6.69 -10.74
C VAL A 446 -27.04 -8.15 -10.36
N ASN A 447 -28.02 -8.80 -9.78
CA ASN A 447 -27.96 -10.24 -9.50
C ASN A 447 -28.47 -11.01 -10.72
N ASN A 448 -27.55 -11.67 -11.45
CA ASN A 448 -27.85 -12.40 -12.69
C ASN A 448 -28.65 -13.70 -12.46
N LEU A 449 -28.73 -14.21 -11.20
CA LEU A 449 -29.52 -15.41 -10.90
C LEU A 449 -31.02 -15.14 -10.82
N ASN A 450 -31.42 -13.94 -10.49
CA ASN A 450 -32.83 -13.59 -10.26
C ASN A 450 -33.27 -12.24 -10.86
N GLY A 451 -32.35 -11.50 -11.51
CA GLY A 451 -32.60 -10.23 -12.15
C GLY A 451 -32.79 -9.04 -11.19
N LYS A 452 -32.61 -9.22 -9.89
CA LYS A 452 -32.73 -8.12 -8.93
C LYS A 452 -31.60 -7.12 -9.09
N ARG A 453 -31.96 -5.83 -8.95
CA ARG A 453 -31.05 -4.70 -9.14
C ARG A 453 -31.18 -3.73 -7.96
N GLY A 454 -30.07 -3.19 -7.52
CA GLY A 454 -30.00 -2.11 -6.53
C GLY A 454 -29.03 -1.02 -6.99
N GLN A 455 -29.22 0.18 -6.46
CA GLN A 455 -28.39 1.35 -6.76
C GLN A 455 -28.11 2.13 -5.46
N SER A 456 -26.99 2.83 -5.44
CA SER A 456 -26.58 3.73 -4.35
C SER A 456 -25.66 4.79 -4.94
N ASP A 457 -25.58 5.97 -4.34
CA ASP A 457 -24.69 7.04 -4.78
C ASP A 457 -24.04 7.72 -3.58
N ILE A 458 -22.92 8.37 -3.82
CA ILE A 458 -22.22 9.22 -2.84
C ILE A 458 -21.65 10.44 -3.54
N MET A 459 -21.63 11.57 -2.81
CA MET A 459 -20.93 12.79 -3.24
C MET A 459 -20.27 13.45 -2.05
N GLU A 460 -18.96 13.73 -2.15
CA GLU A 460 -18.17 14.33 -1.07
C GLU A 460 -17.28 15.46 -1.58
N ALA A 461 -17.14 16.50 -0.76
CA ALA A 461 -16.21 17.59 -0.97
C ALA A 461 -15.07 17.51 0.04
N LEU A 462 -13.83 17.49 -0.45
CA LEU A 462 -12.61 17.21 0.29
C LEU A 462 -11.68 18.42 0.26
N PRO A 463 -11.82 19.38 1.19
CA PRO A 463 -10.93 20.53 1.27
C PRO A 463 -9.54 20.13 1.76
N SER A 464 -8.54 20.87 1.28
CA SER A 464 -7.16 20.76 1.71
C SER A 464 -6.51 22.13 1.85
N PHE A 465 -5.49 22.23 2.69
CA PHE A 465 -4.70 23.42 2.87
C PHE A 465 -3.29 23.02 3.29
N THR A 466 -2.29 23.57 2.60
CA THR A 466 -0.89 23.49 3.05
C THR A 466 -0.27 24.86 3.18
N MET A 467 0.71 24.96 4.06
CA MET A 467 1.53 26.14 4.24
C MET A 467 2.97 25.71 4.55
N SER A 468 3.94 26.31 3.90
CA SER A 468 5.34 26.10 4.25
C SER A 468 6.08 27.42 4.47
N TYR A 469 7.17 27.34 5.26
CA TYR A 469 8.08 28.43 5.52
C TYR A 469 9.51 27.94 5.43
N ALA A 470 10.29 28.47 4.51
CA ALA A 470 11.71 28.18 4.31
C ALA A 470 12.57 29.34 4.85
N PRO A 471 12.90 29.36 6.16
CA PRO A 471 13.73 30.42 6.74
C PRO A 471 15.12 30.48 6.11
N ILE A 472 15.69 29.35 5.79
CA ILE A 472 16.97 29.12 5.11
C ILE A 472 16.80 28.02 4.06
N LYS A 473 17.75 27.87 3.13
CA LYS A 473 17.71 26.85 2.05
C LYS A 473 17.70 25.42 2.57
N GLU A 474 18.31 25.20 3.73
CA GLU A 474 18.51 23.89 4.35
C GLU A 474 17.37 23.47 5.28
N ALA A 475 16.33 24.30 5.46
CA ALA A 475 15.22 23.97 6.36
C ALA A 475 13.89 24.52 5.87
N THR A 476 12.89 23.67 5.83
CA THR A 476 11.49 23.99 5.54
C THR A 476 10.60 23.50 6.68
N LEU A 477 9.86 24.42 7.27
CA LEU A 477 8.76 24.12 8.19
C LEU A 477 7.48 23.99 7.37
N PHE A 478 6.61 23.05 7.70
CA PHE A 478 5.34 22.91 7.01
C PHE A 478 4.18 22.61 7.97
N PHE A 479 3.00 22.99 7.53
CA PHE A 479 1.72 22.64 8.10
C PHE A 479 0.80 22.14 6.98
N GLY A 480 0.05 21.08 7.24
CA GLY A 480 -0.95 20.50 6.34
C GLY A 480 -2.25 20.19 7.05
N MET A 481 -3.34 20.36 6.33
CA MET A 481 -4.68 19.96 6.76
C MET A 481 -5.45 19.46 5.55
N HIS A 482 -6.11 18.30 5.66
CA HIS A 482 -6.98 17.80 4.58
C HIS A 482 -8.09 16.90 5.09
N ARG A 483 -9.13 16.80 4.27
CA ARG A 483 -10.21 15.84 4.45
C ARG A 483 -9.82 14.54 3.76
N GLY A 484 -9.61 13.46 4.52
CA GLY A 484 -9.42 12.10 4.01
C GLY A 484 -10.77 11.47 3.63
N PHE A 485 -10.73 10.59 2.62
CA PHE A 485 -11.91 9.93 2.07
C PHE A 485 -11.62 8.51 1.63
N SER A 486 -12.57 7.58 1.88
CA SER A 486 -12.61 6.26 1.27
C SER A 486 -14.06 5.86 1.01
N PRO A 487 -14.45 5.53 -0.23
CA PRO A 487 -15.81 5.12 -0.54
C PRO A 487 -16.12 3.72 0.01
N PRO A 488 -17.39 3.41 0.34
CA PRO A 488 -17.81 2.05 0.64
C PRO A 488 -17.75 1.18 -0.62
N ARG A 489 -17.57 -0.13 -0.45
CA ARG A 489 -17.62 -1.07 -1.58
C ARG A 489 -19.07 -1.26 -2.06
N VAL A 490 -19.25 -1.62 -3.34
CA VAL A 490 -20.57 -1.96 -3.88
C VAL A 490 -21.26 -3.05 -3.04
N GLU A 491 -20.53 -4.05 -2.53
CA GLU A 491 -21.11 -5.14 -1.74
C GLU A 491 -21.59 -4.70 -0.35
N ASP A 492 -21.03 -3.65 0.18
CA ASP A 492 -21.41 -3.09 1.49
C ASP A 492 -22.66 -2.20 1.36
N SER A 493 -22.80 -1.45 0.25
CA SER A 493 -23.91 -0.54 -0.02
C SER A 493 -25.13 -1.21 -0.64
N ILE A 494 -24.94 -2.29 -1.42
CA ILE A 494 -26.04 -2.94 -2.15
C ILE A 494 -25.97 -4.46 -1.95
N TYR A 495 -27.00 -5.01 -1.28
CA TYR A 495 -27.07 -6.44 -1.02
C TYR A 495 -27.43 -7.27 -2.26
N ASN A 496 -27.17 -8.58 -2.18
CA ASN A 496 -27.45 -9.53 -3.28
C ASN A 496 -28.96 -9.67 -3.61
N ASN A 497 -29.84 -9.23 -2.72
CA ASN A 497 -31.29 -9.20 -2.94
C ASN A 497 -31.78 -7.90 -3.61
N GLY A 498 -30.88 -6.98 -3.96
CA GLY A 498 -31.17 -5.68 -4.57
C GLY A 498 -31.53 -4.56 -3.60
N ASN A 499 -31.56 -4.83 -2.29
CA ASN A 499 -31.78 -3.79 -1.30
C ASN A 499 -30.51 -2.94 -1.13
N SER A 500 -30.65 -1.65 -1.13
CA SER A 500 -29.58 -0.71 -0.80
C SER A 500 -29.58 -0.39 0.69
N VAL A 501 -28.39 -0.19 1.23
CA VAL A 501 -28.14 0.24 2.61
C VAL A 501 -27.38 1.55 2.53
N GLU A 502 -27.85 2.54 3.27
CA GLU A 502 -27.14 3.81 3.38
C GLU A 502 -25.89 3.60 4.25
N ILE A 503 -24.73 3.53 3.62
CA ILE A 503 -23.42 3.48 4.26
C ILE A 503 -22.68 4.74 3.90
N GLU A 504 -22.31 5.51 4.92
CA GLU A 504 -21.49 6.70 4.69
C GLU A 504 -20.05 6.32 4.28
N ALA A 505 -19.46 7.16 3.44
CA ALA A 505 -18.02 7.07 3.16
C ALA A 505 -17.21 7.26 4.44
N GLU A 506 -16.05 6.63 4.51
CA GLU A 506 -15.09 6.94 5.57
C GLU A 506 -14.54 8.35 5.39
N LYS A 507 -14.49 9.10 6.47
CA LYS A 507 -14.01 10.48 6.50
C LYS A 507 -13.12 10.72 7.71
N SER A 508 -12.06 11.50 7.49
CA SER A 508 -11.20 11.95 8.59
C SER A 508 -10.76 13.40 8.36
N TRP A 509 -10.49 14.12 9.44
CA TRP A 509 -9.69 15.31 9.41
C TRP A 509 -8.25 14.97 9.78
N ASN A 510 -7.33 15.26 8.88
CA ASN A 510 -5.91 14.98 9.03
C ASN A 510 -5.15 16.30 9.15
N TYR A 511 -4.38 16.44 10.22
CA TYR A 511 -3.55 17.60 10.50
C TYR A 511 -2.11 17.14 10.67
N GLU A 512 -1.18 17.92 10.15
CA GLU A 512 0.24 17.67 10.35
C GLU A 512 1.04 18.97 10.46
N VAL A 513 2.13 18.90 11.21
CA VAL A 513 3.14 19.93 11.27
C VAL A 513 4.50 19.26 11.29
N GLY A 514 5.45 19.79 10.52
CA GLY A 514 6.75 19.16 10.45
C GLY A 514 7.86 20.09 10.01
N VAL A 515 9.06 19.53 10.00
CA VAL A 515 10.27 20.17 9.52
C VAL A 515 11.06 19.19 8.66
N ARG A 516 11.45 19.62 7.49
CA ARG A 516 12.41 18.95 6.61
C ARG A 516 13.68 19.77 6.57
N SER A 517 14.83 19.14 6.82
CA SER A 517 16.09 19.88 6.91
C SER A 517 17.31 19.08 6.46
N LYS A 518 18.30 19.84 5.99
CA LYS A 518 19.67 19.37 5.70
C LYS A 518 20.66 20.23 6.50
N PRO A 519 20.68 20.07 7.85
CA PRO A 519 21.39 20.99 8.73
C PRO A 519 22.92 20.96 8.55
N LEU A 520 23.43 19.84 8.03
CA LEU A 520 24.83 19.62 7.69
C LEU A 520 24.92 18.87 6.36
N LYS A 521 26.05 18.97 5.67
CA LYS A 521 26.34 18.08 4.53
C LYS A 521 26.24 16.63 5.00
N GLY A 522 25.63 15.78 4.21
CA GLY A 522 25.44 14.36 4.55
C GLY A 522 24.41 14.07 5.65
N LEU A 523 23.71 15.07 6.20
CA LEU A 523 22.66 14.84 7.19
C LEU A 523 21.33 15.37 6.64
N LYS A 524 20.39 14.45 6.43
CA LYS A 524 18.98 14.72 6.05
C LYS A 524 18.08 14.31 7.21
N THR A 525 17.14 15.19 7.59
CA THR A 525 16.23 14.93 8.71
C THR A 525 14.84 15.43 8.37
N ASP A 526 13.85 14.57 8.52
CA ASP A 526 12.43 14.88 8.44
C ASP A 526 11.76 14.50 9.77
N LEU A 527 10.97 15.40 10.31
CA LEU A 527 10.17 15.19 11.52
C LEU A 527 8.76 15.71 11.27
N THR A 528 7.77 14.87 11.50
CA THR A 528 6.35 15.20 11.35
C THR A 528 5.57 14.78 12.60
N LEU A 529 4.75 15.68 13.12
CA LEU A 529 3.72 15.40 14.10
C LEU A 529 2.39 15.30 13.35
N PHE A 530 1.60 14.29 13.61
CA PHE A 530 0.30 14.11 12.96
C PHE A 530 -0.85 13.90 13.96
N HIS A 531 -2.04 14.29 13.52
CA HIS A 531 -3.31 14.09 14.24
C HIS A 531 -4.38 13.76 13.21
N ASN A 532 -4.93 12.54 13.27
CA ASN A 532 -5.96 12.06 12.37
C ASN A 532 -7.22 11.74 13.19
N ASP A 533 -8.28 12.49 12.97
CA ASP A 533 -9.58 12.36 13.63
C ASP A 533 -10.59 11.75 12.67
N PHE A 534 -10.99 10.51 12.92
CA PHE A 534 -11.92 9.74 12.10
C PHE A 534 -13.35 9.89 12.63
N GLU A 535 -14.21 10.51 11.83
CA GLU A 535 -15.64 10.59 12.10
C GLU A 535 -16.37 9.26 11.82
N ASN A 536 -15.85 8.49 10.84
CA ASN A 536 -16.46 7.26 10.37
C ASN A 536 -15.40 6.30 9.82
N LEU A 537 -14.64 5.65 10.72
CA LEU A 537 -13.68 4.62 10.33
C LEU A 537 -14.39 3.31 10.06
N THR A 538 -14.24 2.75 8.87
CA THR A 538 -14.80 1.45 8.49
C THR A 538 -13.77 0.34 8.70
N VAL A 539 -14.17 -0.72 9.36
CA VAL A 539 -13.37 -1.93 9.57
C VAL A 539 -14.10 -3.12 9.00
N LEU A 540 -13.40 -3.94 8.18
CA LEU A 540 -13.96 -5.19 7.67
C LEU A 540 -14.26 -6.14 8.84
N GLY A 541 -15.39 -6.82 8.78
CA GLY A 541 -15.85 -7.69 9.86
C GLY A 541 -14.91 -8.82 10.23
N THR A 542 -14.06 -9.29 9.28
CA THR A 542 -13.04 -10.31 9.54
C THR A 542 -11.92 -9.84 10.49
N VAL A 543 -11.75 -8.54 10.64
CA VAL A 543 -10.83 -7.98 11.64
C VAL A 543 -11.48 -8.10 13.01
N GLY A 544 -10.88 -8.89 13.90
CA GLY A 544 -11.45 -9.14 15.24
C GLY A 544 -12.57 -10.19 15.31
N GLY A 545 -12.65 -11.08 14.30
CA GLY A 545 -13.50 -12.26 14.35
C GLY A 545 -15.01 -12.00 14.19
N ASN A 546 -15.39 -10.86 13.61
CA ASN A 546 -16.79 -10.48 13.43
C ASN A 546 -17.35 -11.02 12.11
N ASP A 547 -18.60 -11.53 12.10
CA ASP A 547 -19.30 -12.00 10.90
C ASP A 547 -20.03 -10.89 10.13
N SER A 548 -20.15 -9.69 10.69
CA SER A 548 -20.69 -8.52 9.99
C SER A 548 -19.79 -8.13 8.83
N PRO A 549 -20.35 -7.73 7.67
CA PRO A 549 -19.54 -7.32 6.51
C PRO A 549 -18.59 -6.17 6.85
N VAL A 550 -19.09 -5.16 7.53
CA VAL A 550 -18.33 -4.00 7.99
C VAL A 550 -18.83 -3.51 9.34
N ALA A 551 -17.97 -2.80 10.05
CA ALA A 551 -18.30 -2.06 11.26
C ALA A 551 -17.77 -0.64 11.12
N GLN A 552 -18.51 0.36 11.62
CA GLN A 552 -18.15 1.78 11.53
C GLN A 552 -18.13 2.43 12.91
N GLY A 553 -17.16 3.32 13.14
CA GLY A 553 -17.02 4.05 14.40
C GLY A 553 -16.04 5.21 14.32
N GLU A 554 -15.99 6.01 15.38
CA GLU A 554 -15.05 7.11 15.53
C GLU A 554 -13.72 6.60 16.10
N ALA A 555 -12.59 7.12 15.60
CA ALA A 555 -11.26 6.76 16.07
C ALA A 555 -10.29 7.94 15.97
N LEU A 556 -9.30 7.96 16.85
CA LEU A 556 -8.27 8.99 16.92
C LEU A 556 -6.87 8.38 16.84
N PHE A 557 -6.06 8.89 15.94
CA PHE A 557 -4.64 8.52 15.82
C PHE A 557 -3.76 9.77 15.91
N GLN A 558 -2.77 9.73 16.79
CA GLN A 558 -1.80 10.80 16.94
C GLN A 558 -0.40 10.21 17.04
N GLY A 559 0.58 10.90 16.47
CA GLY A 559 1.93 10.36 16.54
C GLY A 559 3.01 11.27 15.95
N ILE A 560 4.19 10.70 15.93
CA ILE A 560 5.43 11.32 15.44
C ILE A 560 6.03 10.40 14.39
N GLU A 561 6.39 10.97 13.26
CA GLU A 561 7.17 10.35 12.19
C GLU A 561 8.54 11.02 12.15
N PHE A 562 9.60 10.23 12.16
CA PHE A 562 10.98 10.72 12.09
C PHE A 562 11.75 9.90 11.06
N MET A 563 12.40 10.59 10.12
CA MET A 563 13.34 10.03 9.18
C MET A 563 14.66 10.75 9.27
N ASN A 564 15.74 10.00 9.28
CA ASN A 564 17.09 10.55 9.29
C ASN A 564 18.00 9.70 8.40
N ARG A 565 18.79 10.35 7.57
CA ARG A 565 19.90 9.75 6.82
C ARG A 565 21.17 10.54 7.12
N PHE A 566 22.22 9.83 7.54
CA PHE A 566 23.54 10.38 7.77
C PHE A 566 24.56 9.65 6.89
N ASP A 567 25.24 10.41 6.03
CA ASP A 567 26.29 9.95 5.13
C ASP A 567 27.62 10.63 5.54
N SER A 568 28.51 9.86 6.12
CA SER A 568 29.76 10.41 6.69
C SER A 568 30.73 10.90 5.62
N ALA A 569 30.71 10.30 4.42
CA ALA A 569 31.55 10.73 3.29
C ALA A 569 31.27 12.19 2.92
N GLU A 570 30.02 12.59 2.85
CA GLU A 570 29.63 13.97 2.53
C GLU A 570 30.05 14.98 3.63
N LEU A 571 29.92 14.57 4.90
CA LEU A 571 30.24 15.44 6.03
C LEU A 571 31.75 15.67 6.18
N PHE A 572 32.54 14.59 6.08
CA PHE A 572 33.98 14.62 6.32
C PHE A 572 34.83 14.73 5.06
N ASN A 573 34.18 14.72 3.87
CA ASN A 573 34.82 14.65 2.57
C ASN A 573 35.79 13.46 2.46
N TRP A 574 35.30 12.27 2.87
CA TRP A 574 36.03 11.01 2.79
C TRP A 574 35.67 10.25 1.51
N SER A 575 36.52 9.29 1.13
CA SER A 575 36.19 8.32 0.09
C SER A 575 35.36 7.13 0.62
N HIS A 576 35.34 6.93 1.93
CA HIS A 576 34.59 5.87 2.61
C HIS A 576 33.30 6.45 3.18
N ASN A 577 32.20 5.75 3.04
CA ASN A 577 30.90 6.18 3.53
C ASN A 577 30.25 5.21 4.52
N PRO A 578 30.68 5.18 5.78
CA PRO A 578 29.78 4.67 6.84
C PRO A 578 28.53 5.53 6.88
N TYR A 579 27.35 4.88 6.81
CA TYR A 579 26.07 5.59 6.83
C TYR A 579 25.08 4.99 7.84
N LEU A 580 24.16 5.81 8.27
CA LEU A 580 23.04 5.43 9.13
C LEU A 580 21.75 5.98 8.54
N GLN A 581 20.73 5.12 8.40
CA GLN A 581 19.37 5.54 8.05
C GLN A 581 18.41 5.03 9.13
N VAL A 582 17.49 5.89 9.58
CA VAL A 582 16.48 5.54 10.57
C VAL A 582 15.13 6.06 10.11
N ALA A 583 14.15 5.17 10.03
CA ALA A 583 12.73 5.49 9.92
C ALA A 583 12.05 5.06 11.22
N TYR A 584 11.49 6.03 11.95
CA TYR A 584 10.83 5.79 13.23
C TYR A 584 9.43 6.38 13.26
N THR A 585 8.50 5.62 13.77
CA THR A 585 7.13 6.07 14.02
C THR A 585 6.77 5.76 15.46
N TRP A 586 6.19 6.74 16.14
CA TRP A 586 5.62 6.60 17.48
C TRP A 586 4.16 7.03 17.45
N ILE A 587 3.26 6.13 17.84
CA ILE A 587 1.81 6.34 17.84
C ILE A 587 1.30 6.16 19.28
N PRO A 588 1.48 7.16 20.16
CA PRO A 588 1.03 7.07 21.56
C PRO A 588 -0.50 7.07 21.70
N THR A 589 -1.22 7.45 20.66
CA THR A 589 -2.69 7.45 20.64
C THR A 589 -3.16 6.74 19.38
N ALA A 590 -3.84 5.61 19.56
CA ALA A 590 -4.56 4.88 18.52
C ALA A 590 -5.83 4.32 19.16
N GLU A 591 -6.84 5.17 19.38
CA GLU A 591 -7.99 4.87 20.24
C GLU A 591 -9.30 4.86 19.47
N MET A 592 -10.19 3.94 19.83
CA MET A 592 -11.60 4.00 19.47
C MET A 592 -12.30 5.06 20.35
N ILE A 593 -12.89 6.06 19.72
CA ILE A 593 -13.60 7.15 20.39
C ILE A 593 -15.05 6.76 20.66
N SER A 594 -15.61 5.93 19.80
CA SER A 594 -16.95 5.38 19.98
C SER A 594 -16.96 3.86 19.87
N GLN A 595 -18.06 3.24 20.27
CA GLN A 595 -18.32 1.83 19.98
C GLN A 595 -18.62 1.66 18.48
N PHE A 596 -18.03 0.65 17.84
CA PHE A 596 -18.21 0.39 16.41
C PHE A 596 -19.58 -0.26 16.15
N ARG A 597 -20.37 0.34 15.26
CA ARG A 597 -21.66 -0.19 14.81
C ARG A 597 -21.48 -1.23 13.74
N CYS A 598 -22.18 -2.35 13.85
CA CYS A 598 -22.27 -3.34 12.77
C CYS A 598 -23.33 -2.95 11.75
N MET A 599 -23.07 -3.28 10.49
CA MET A 599 -24.09 -3.21 9.45
C MET A 599 -24.95 -4.48 9.47
N PRO A 600 -26.25 -4.39 9.17
CA PRO A 600 -27.14 -5.54 9.06
C PRO A 600 -26.64 -6.55 8.03
N LEU A 601 -27.01 -7.81 8.17
CA LEU A 601 -26.86 -8.84 7.15
C LEU A 601 -27.88 -8.59 6.01
N SER A 602 -27.70 -9.29 4.88
CA SER A 602 -28.52 -9.11 3.66
C SER A 602 -30.03 -9.38 3.85
N ASP A 603 -30.40 -10.07 4.91
CA ASP A 603 -31.80 -10.34 5.30
C ASP A 603 -32.34 -9.29 6.28
N GLY A 604 -31.55 -8.28 6.64
CA GLY A 604 -31.89 -7.23 7.61
C GLY A 604 -31.68 -7.63 9.07
N THR A 605 -31.17 -8.84 9.33
CA THR A 605 -30.85 -9.29 10.70
C THR A 605 -29.45 -8.81 11.11
N MET A 606 -29.17 -8.80 12.41
CA MET A 606 -27.83 -8.55 12.93
C MET A 606 -27.08 -9.86 13.15
N SER A 607 -25.77 -9.87 12.87
CA SER A 607 -24.91 -11.00 13.20
C SER A 607 -24.90 -11.27 14.70
N ALA A 608 -24.75 -12.52 15.10
CA ALA A 608 -24.60 -12.92 16.50
C ALA A 608 -23.36 -12.32 17.17
N SER A 609 -22.34 -11.95 16.40
CA SER A 609 -21.15 -11.21 16.87
C SER A 609 -21.40 -9.70 17.04
N CYS A 610 -22.63 -9.23 16.80
CA CYS A 610 -23.03 -7.82 16.87
C CYS A 610 -24.26 -7.64 17.82
N PRO A 611 -24.13 -7.98 19.10
CA PRO A 611 -25.24 -7.79 20.04
C PRO A 611 -25.63 -6.31 20.12
N ASN A 612 -26.93 -6.03 20.06
CA ASN A 612 -27.49 -4.67 20.08
C ASN A 612 -26.99 -3.77 18.92
N GLY A 613 -26.49 -4.35 17.82
CA GLY A 613 -26.02 -3.61 16.65
C GLY A 613 -24.59 -3.09 16.74
N PHE A 614 -23.81 -3.53 17.71
CA PHE A 614 -22.41 -3.13 17.88
C PHE A 614 -21.47 -4.34 17.85
N VAL A 615 -20.24 -4.11 17.39
CA VAL A 615 -19.18 -5.12 17.43
C VAL A 615 -18.94 -5.54 18.88
N TYR A 616 -19.00 -6.85 19.11
CA TYR A 616 -18.84 -7.41 20.45
C TYR A 616 -17.48 -7.01 21.05
N GLY A 617 -17.55 -6.42 22.26
CA GLY A 617 -16.37 -5.99 23.02
C GLY A 617 -15.72 -4.68 22.53
N SER A 618 -16.17 -4.07 21.41
CA SER A 618 -15.72 -2.73 21.06
C SER A 618 -16.28 -1.70 22.06
N LYS A 619 -15.43 -0.78 22.50
CA LYS A 619 -15.84 0.32 23.40
C LYS A 619 -14.89 1.51 23.24
N ALA A 620 -15.40 2.70 23.58
CA ALA A 620 -14.57 3.89 23.68
C ALA A 620 -13.42 3.70 24.68
N GLY A 621 -12.21 4.17 24.33
CA GLY A 621 -10.98 4.04 25.09
C GLY A 621 -10.20 2.75 24.83
N ASN A 622 -10.74 1.77 24.08
CA ASN A 622 -9.94 0.64 23.63
C ASN A 622 -8.96 1.08 22.53
N HIS A 623 -7.79 0.45 22.50
CA HIS A 623 -6.81 0.64 21.47
C HIS A 623 -7.30 0.06 20.13
N SER A 624 -7.05 0.76 19.02
CA SER A 624 -7.38 0.27 17.68
C SER A 624 -6.54 -0.97 17.36
N PRO A 625 -7.14 -2.05 16.84
CA PRO A 625 -6.39 -3.25 16.47
C PRO A 625 -5.36 -2.98 15.36
N TYR A 626 -4.23 -3.69 15.42
CA TYR A 626 -3.15 -3.59 14.42
C TYR A 626 -2.51 -2.20 14.31
N ALA A 627 -2.44 -1.47 15.41
CA ALA A 627 -1.78 -0.18 15.53
C ALA A 627 -0.62 -0.26 16.56
N PRO A 628 0.55 -0.77 16.18
CA PRO A 628 1.69 -0.86 17.10
C PRO A 628 2.15 0.54 17.52
N GLU A 629 2.50 0.72 18.80
CA GLU A 629 2.92 2.02 19.32
C GLU A 629 4.25 2.48 18.73
N HIS A 630 5.18 1.56 18.46
CA HIS A 630 6.49 1.86 17.91
C HIS A 630 6.78 1.02 16.68
N LEU A 631 7.23 1.69 15.62
CA LEU A 631 7.79 1.09 14.41
C LEU A 631 9.18 1.68 14.18
N ILE A 632 10.20 0.84 14.01
CA ILE A 632 11.56 1.27 13.75
C ILE A 632 12.14 0.45 12.60
N THR A 633 12.67 1.13 11.58
CA THR A 633 13.58 0.52 10.61
C THR A 633 14.89 1.29 10.66
N ALA A 634 15.96 0.62 11.05
CA ALA A 634 17.29 1.21 11.18
C ALA A 634 18.29 0.45 10.33
N THR A 635 19.00 1.15 9.43
CA THR A 635 20.03 0.60 8.56
C THR A 635 21.38 1.21 8.90
N VAL A 636 22.35 0.38 9.19
CA VAL A 636 23.77 0.75 9.37
C VAL A 636 24.53 0.12 8.22
N GLY A 637 25.18 0.94 7.43
CA GLY A 637 25.88 0.48 6.24
C GLY A 637 27.24 1.13 6.02
N TYR A 638 27.93 0.61 5.04
CA TYR A 638 29.22 1.08 4.59
C TYR A 638 29.33 0.92 3.08
N SER A 639 29.56 2.04 2.37
CA SER A 639 29.88 2.04 0.96
C SER A 639 31.29 2.51 0.69
N HIS A 640 31.91 1.95 -0.37
CA HIS A 640 33.28 2.23 -0.76
C HIS A 640 33.36 2.48 -2.29
N PRO A 641 34.21 3.42 -2.77
CA PRO A 641 34.33 3.76 -4.19
C PRO A 641 34.78 2.65 -5.13
N ILE A 642 35.23 1.50 -4.59
CA ILE A 642 35.54 0.30 -5.39
C ILE A 642 34.28 -0.45 -5.85
N GLY A 643 33.08 0.12 -5.67
CA GLY A 643 31.81 -0.56 -5.97
C GLY A 643 31.37 -1.56 -4.90
N PHE A 644 31.79 -1.38 -3.64
CA PHE A 644 31.37 -2.25 -2.53
C PHE A 644 30.36 -1.52 -1.63
N ASP A 645 29.21 -2.14 -1.37
CA ASP A 645 28.27 -1.76 -0.32
C ASP A 645 27.91 -2.96 0.55
N ALA A 646 27.73 -2.74 1.84
CA ALA A 646 27.20 -3.74 2.74
C ALA A 646 26.46 -3.07 3.91
N HIS A 647 25.32 -3.62 4.31
CA HIS A 647 24.56 -3.08 5.43
C HIS A 647 23.79 -4.14 6.22
N LEU A 648 23.47 -3.75 7.44
CA LEU A 648 22.51 -4.42 8.32
C LEU A 648 21.30 -3.52 8.50
N GLU A 649 20.13 -4.10 8.29
CA GLU A 649 18.85 -3.46 8.55
C GLU A 649 18.13 -4.16 9.67
N THR A 650 17.65 -3.40 10.66
CA THR A 650 16.85 -3.92 11.77
C THR A 650 15.45 -3.35 11.67
N VAL A 651 14.45 -4.23 11.64
CA VAL A 651 13.02 -3.87 11.67
C VAL A 651 12.47 -4.29 13.03
N PHE A 652 11.98 -3.34 13.81
CA PHE A 652 11.30 -3.56 15.09
C PHE A 652 9.85 -3.11 14.99
N VAL A 653 8.93 -3.95 15.45
CA VAL A 653 7.49 -3.69 15.57
C VAL A 653 7.10 -3.96 17.02
N ALA A 654 6.55 -2.95 17.69
CA ALA A 654 6.05 -3.09 19.06
C ALA A 654 4.80 -4.00 19.12
N GLU A 655 4.49 -4.46 20.31
CA GLU A 655 3.28 -5.25 20.55
C GLU A 655 2.01 -4.50 20.13
N GLN A 656 0.97 -5.25 19.78
CA GLN A 656 -0.29 -4.69 19.29
C GLN A 656 -1.45 -5.64 19.59
N PHE A 657 -2.65 -5.11 19.76
CA PHE A 657 -3.85 -5.92 19.91
C PHE A 657 -4.32 -6.44 18.54
N GLY A 658 -4.75 -7.70 18.50
CA GLY A 658 -5.32 -8.34 17.30
C GLY A 658 -6.85 -8.23 17.19
N ASP A 659 -7.51 -7.66 18.21
CA ASP A 659 -8.97 -7.63 18.31
C ASP A 659 -9.50 -6.35 18.98
N PHE A 660 -10.82 -6.10 18.83
CA PHE A 660 -11.49 -4.92 19.37
C PHE A 660 -11.67 -4.92 20.90
N MET A 661 -11.56 -6.09 21.54
CA MET A 661 -11.69 -6.24 23.00
C MET A 661 -10.41 -5.90 23.74
N ASN A 662 -9.29 -5.80 23.03
CA ASN A 662 -7.95 -5.65 23.58
C ASN A 662 -7.56 -6.78 24.54
N LEU A 663 -7.79 -8.03 24.12
CA LEU A 663 -7.44 -9.19 24.91
C LEU A 663 -5.92 -9.42 24.93
N GLU A 664 -5.38 -9.77 26.09
CA GLU A 664 -3.98 -10.20 26.20
C GLU A 664 -3.77 -11.57 25.56
N SER A 665 -4.76 -12.45 25.66
CA SER A 665 -4.75 -13.81 25.14
C SER A 665 -6.13 -14.25 24.69
N GLY A 666 -6.22 -15.15 23.70
CA GLY A 666 -7.49 -15.77 23.33
C GLY A 666 -8.19 -16.45 24.50
N ALA A 667 -7.44 -16.96 25.49
CA ALA A 667 -8.01 -17.58 26.68
C ALA A 667 -8.82 -16.62 27.56
N ASP A 668 -8.61 -15.31 27.42
CA ASP A 668 -9.34 -14.27 28.15
C ASP A 668 -10.68 -13.92 27.48
N HIS A 669 -11.03 -14.60 26.38
CA HIS A 669 -12.29 -14.37 25.69
C HIS A 669 -13.50 -14.59 26.60
N PRO A 670 -14.50 -13.68 26.64
CA PRO A 670 -15.66 -13.77 27.56
C PRO A 670 -16.47 -15.04 27.44
N ASN A 671 -16.45 -15.73 26.29
CA ASN A 671 -17.11 -17.04 26.11
C ASN A 671 -16.38 -18.18 26.82
N GLY A 672 -15.25 -17.90 27.47
CA GLY A 672 -14.41 -18.85 28.22
C GLY A 672 -13.28 -19.45 27.38
N ALA A 673 -12.22 -19.86 28.07
CA ALA A 673 -10.97 -20.36 27.46
C ALA A 673 -11.12 -21.61 26.55
N ASN A 674 -12.21 -22.37 26.71
CA ASN A 674 -12.51 -23.53 25.86
C ASN A 674 -13.46 -23.21 24.70
N SER A 675 -13.88 -21.95 24.53
CA SER A 675 -14.73 -21.54 23.42
C SER A 675 -14.00 -21.67 22.07
N ILE A 676 -14.77 -21.68 20.98
CA ILE A 676 -14.22 -21.71 19.63
C ILE A 676 -13.36 -20.46 19.39
N GLU A 677 -13.83 -19.30 19.82
CA GLU A 677 -13.17 -18.02 19.65
C GLU A 677 -11.82 -18.04 20.39
N ALA A 678 -11.77 -18.46 21.65
CA ALA A 678 -10.56 -18.52 22.44
C ALA A 678 -9.49 -19.42 21.81
N ARG A 679 -9.88 -20.50 21.14
CA ARG A 679 -8.96 -21.47 20.52
C ARG A 679 -8.63 -21.17 19.06
N SER A 680 -9.37 -20.24 18.42
CA SER A 680 -9.26 -19.95 16.97
C SER A 680 -7.93 -19.35 16.55
N GLY A 681 -7.19 -18.73 17.48
CA GLY A 681 -5.99 -17.96 17.18
C GLY A 681 -6.24 -16.54 16.69
N GLN A 682 -7.50 -16.12 16.55
CA GLN A 682 -7.89 -14.80 16.06
C GLN A 682 -7.82 -13.70 17.13
N TYR A 683 -7.85 -14.08 18.39
CA TYR A 683 -7.93 -13.15 19.52
C TYR A 683 -6.62 -13.12 20.31
N GLY A 684 -6.36 -11.98 20.93
CA GLY A 684 -5.20 -11.75 21.76
C GLY A 684 -4.14 -10.86 21.15
N LYS A 685 -3.18 -10.52 21.99
CA LYS A 685 -2.08 -9.63 21.65
C LYS A 685 -1.09 -10.32 20.69
N ILE A 686 -0.56 -9.55 19.78
CA ILE A 686 0.61 -9.89 18.98
C ILE A 686 1.80 -9.28 19.68
N GLN A 687 2.76 -10.12 20.07
CA GLN A 687 3.97 -9.69 20.80
C GLN A 687 4.90 -8.88 19.89
N ASP A 688 5.71 -8.03 20.50
CA ASP A 688 6.76 -7.30 19.81
C ASP A 688 7.77 -8.24 19.16
N TYR A 689 8.36 -7.79 18.06
CA TYR A 689 9.41 -8.57 17.40
C TYR A 689 10.44 -7.67 16.70
N ALA A 690 11.63 -8.22 16.54
CA ALA A 690 12.69 -7.62 15.75
C ALA A 690 13.20 -8.62 14.71
N VAL A 691 13.41 -8.12 13.49
CA VAL A 691 14.00 -8.88 12.38
C VAL A 691 15.23 -8.14 11.90
N VAL A 692 16.34 -8.86 11.74
CA VAL A 692 17.58 -8.29 11.21
C VAL A 692 17.85 -8.87 9.84
N ASN A 693 18.13 -8.00 8.87
CA ASN A 693 18.46 -8.32 7.50
C ASN A 693 19.90 -7.91 7.20
N PHE A 694 20.53 -8.60 6.26
CA PHE A 694 21.84 -8.25 5.71
C PHE A 694 21.76 -8.17 4.19
N ALA A 695 22.41 -7.20 3.60
CA ALA A 695 22.63 -7.14 2.16
C ALA A 695 24.05 -6.63 1.85
N SER A 696 24.60 -7.07 0.74
CA SER A 696 25.89 -6.60 0.24
C SER A 696 25.96 -6.75 -1.26
N THR A 697 26.53 -5.75 -1.91
CA THR A 697 26.80 -5.68 -3.36
C THR A 697 28.28 -5.42 -3.59
N TYR A 698 28.84 -6.01 -4.63
CA TYR A 698 30.19 -5.72 -5.09
C TYR A 698 30.27 -5.70 -6.61
N GLU A 699 30.66 -4.57 -7.17
CA GLU A 699 31.00 -4.42 -8.60
C GLU A 699 32.33 -5.11 -8.88
N VAL A 700 32.28 -6.37 -9.31
CA VAL A 700 33.47 -7.20 -9.57
C VAL A 700 34.16 -6.85 -10.88
N TYR A 701 33.42 -6.29 -11.83
CA TYR A 701 33.88 -5.82 -13.11
C TYR A 701 32.97 -4.68 -13.56
N LYS A 702 33.43 -3.78 -14.40
CA LYS A 702 32.62 -2.67 -14.92
C LYS A 702 31.26 -3.19 -15.40
N ASN A 703 30.20 -2.66 -14.85
CA ASN A 703 28.79 -2.99 -15.12
C ASN A 703 28.36 -4.42 -14.69
N LEU A 704 29.16 -5.12 -13.86
CA LEU A 704 28.78 -6.43 -13.33
C LEU A 704 28.81 -6.41 -11.81
N ASP A 705 27.65 -6.41 -11.20
CA ASP A 705 27.46 -6.51 -9.77
C ASP A 705 27.17 -7.95 -9.35
N LEU A 706 27.83 -8.40 -8.30
CA LEU A 706 27.46 -9.59 -7.55
C LEU A 706 26.87 -9.15 -6.21
N PHE A 707 25.81 -9.82 -5.78
CA PHE A 707 25.19 -9.49 -4.51
C PHE A 707 24.76 -10.72 -3.71
N VAL A 708 24.64 -10.51 -2.41
CA VAL A 708 24.06 -11.47 -1.48
C VAL A 708 23.11 -10.73 -0.54
N SER A 709 22.00 -11.36 -0.17
CA SER A 709 21.11 -10.86 0.86
C SER A 709 20.60 -11.99 1.73
N VAL A 710 20.42 -11.70 3.03
CA VAL A 710 19.84 -12.64 3.99
C VAL A 710 18.78 -11.89 4.79
N LYS A 711 17.53 -12.21 4.56
CA LYS A 711 16.40 -11.69 5.33
C LYS A 711 16.16 -12.56 6.55
N ASN A 712 15.87 -11.92 7.68
CA ASN A 712 15.70 -12.61 8.98
C ASN A 712 16.90 -13.51 9.32
N ILE A 713 18.11 -12.93 9.43
CA ILE A 713 19.38 -13.66 9.59
C ILE A 713 19.39 -14.59 10.81
N PHE A 714 18.69 -14.21 11.87
CA PHE A 714 18.60 -15.01 13.11
C PHE A 714 17.46 -16.03 13.08
N ASP A 715 16.68 -16.07 11.98
CA ASP A 715 15.51 -16.94 11.82
C ASP A 715 14.48 -16.77 12.95
N ASN A 716 14.31 -15.52 13.41
CA ASN A 716 13.39 -15.19 14.48
C ASN A 716 11.96 -15.63 14.14
N GLN A 717 11.29 -16.26 15.11
CA GLN A 717 9.90 -16.70 14.97
C GLN A 717 8.99 -15.69 15.67
N TYR A 718 8.04 -15.16 14.91
CA TYR A 718 7.09 -14.18 15.39
C TYR A 718 5.72 -14.41 14.75
N VAL A 719 4.70 -13.81 15.33
CA VAL A 719 3.35 -13.76 14.75
C VAL A 719 3.21 -12.44 14.04
N SER A 720 2.87 -12.48 12.72
CA SER A 720 2.66 -11.27 11.93
C SER A 720 1.22 -10.79 11.99
N ASP A 721 0.25 -11.69 12.26
CA ASP A 721 -1.17 -11.43 12.12
C ASP A 721 -2.03 -12.44 12.88
N ARG A 722 -3.27 -12.01 13.25
CA ARG A 722 -4.32 -12.83 13.86
C ARG A 722 -5.69 -12.67 13.19
N VAL A 723 -5.82 -11.88 12.11
CA VAL A 723 -7.12 -11.59 11.46
C VAL A 723 -7.91 -12.86 11.11
N ARG A 724 -7.24 -13.90 10.69
CA ARG A 724 -7.85 -15.19 10.29
C ARG A 724 -7.26 -16.38 11.05
N GLY A 725 -6.83 -16.18 12.29
CA GLY A 725 -6.01 -17.11 13.05
C GLY A 725 -4.55 -16.68 13.04
N ILE A 726 -3.68 -17.41 13.73
CA ILE A 726 -2.25 -17.10 13.82
C ILE A 726 -1.61 -17.21 12.43
N LEU A 727 -1.03 -16.12 11.95
CA LEU A 727 -0.19 -16.09 10.77
C LEU A 727 1.27 -15.87 11.19
N PRO A 728 2.14 -16.88 11.10
CA PRO A 728 3.55 -16.74 11.43
C PRO A 728 4.27 -15.83 10.45
N GLY A 729 5.25 -15.06 10.95
CA GLY A 729 6.11 -14.23 10.12
C GLY A 729 7.05 -15.04 9.22
N SER A 730 7.60 -14.35 8.21
CA SER A 730 8.45 -14.97 7.17
C SER A 730 9.73 -15.57 7.78
N PRO A 731 10.08 -16.83 7.43
CA PRO A 731 11.33 -17.45 7.84
C PRO A 731 12.52 -16.85 7.09
N ARG A 732 13.74 -17.21 7.51
CA ARG A 732 14.97 -16.77 6.84
C ARG A 732 14.96 -17.09 5.35
N LEU A 733 15.27 -16.06 4.54
CA LEU A 733 15.49 -16.17 3.10
C LEU A 733 16.92 -15.71 2.80
N ALA A 734 17.75 -16.63 2.30
CA ALA A 734 19.10 -16.32 1.83
C ALA A 734 19.12 -16.35 0.30
N GLN A 735 19.69 -15.32 -0.30
CA GLN A 735 19.69 -15.09 -1.74
C GLN A 735 21.08 -14.66 -2.21
N ALA A 736 21.43 -15.00 -3.43
CA ALA A 736 22.59 -14.49 -4.13
C ALA A 736 22.29 -14.32 -5.62
N GLY A 737 22.92 -13.35 -6.25
CA GLY A 737 22.65 -13.06 -7.64
C GLY A 737 23.71 -12.16 -8.27
N PHE A 738 23.39 -11.79 -9.52
CA PHE A 738 24.18 -10.81 -10.27
C PHE A 738 23.27 -9.87 -11.06
N LYS A 739 23.78 -8.69 -11.40
CA LYS A 739 23.22 -7.75 -12.38
C LYS A 739 24.31 -7.37 -13.34
N TYR A 740 24.02 -7.44 -14.64
CA TYR A 740 24.94 -6.99 -15.70
C TYR A 740 24.25 -5.94 -16.56
N GLU A 741 24.85 -4.77 -16.63
CA GLU A 741 24.38 -3.62 -17.42
C GLU A 741 25.16 -3.51 -18.74
N PHE A 742 24.49 -3.10 -19.84
CA PHE A 742 25.09 -2.99 -21.17
C PHE A 742 24.45 -1.89 -22.02
#